data_a2ddf7f153094fde5d2680837f0f2ebd
#
_entry.id   a2ddf7f153094fde5d2680837f0f2ebd
#
_cell.length_a   1.000
_cell.length_b   1.000
_cell.length_c   1.000
_cell.angle_alpha   90.00
_cell.angle_beta   90.00
_cell.angle_gamma   90.00
#
_symmetry.space_group_name_H-M   'P 1'
#
loop_
_entity.id
_entity.type
_entity.pdbx_description
1 polymer ?
#
loop_
_entity_poly.entity_id
_entity_poly.type
_entity_poly.pdbx_seq_one_letter_code
_entity_poly.pdbx_strand_id
1 'polypeptide(L)'
;MIVLWITPRAPRNIHDARTSNEQNARIRRFYDKPRRVLPSRPDRTFRAYPVPVPIRKHPPATTNHAPSHPVTDNGRMYVLLSPATGAGITAQTGTSAHPVTSAIAAGASPRGAQPVTSWGAFHFSAPTAEQLQDPTFIPRITRADRVSAANLPAYVREVERQAADSAQARFPRWIWADTRHVDPLLLRRGVRVHLCHDLRLVQRILTTAATHPSGFVEYSPVLDLSDVREAAEPQGYLPVARQVQGQEELFGTDFLSAPATSSATHAGSPADSSPDFLEAAPHEPFAPQLAAGPVTLLPEHPVVRVLMREWLAQARAISASRHPERLRLLAVAESAGALVAAEIGYYGIPFNVQAHHEHLCELLGPRPVPGERPQKMQELAEQIQRMLFMPSLNPDSPQDLLRALQSAGVSVKSTRSWELKSWADAIPAQRDKRWALIDPILRYKKLYRIWTANGWTWADTWVSEGAFRPHLEVGGAATGRWGASGGGALQLPAEIRQAVQAPEGQVLTVTDGSQIEPRILAALSRDEALASAGRGADLYAGIAELARLKGVALTERSHAKVGMLAIMYGGRSGEIGALLPHVAALFPQAMEFTERAARIGEAGGQVTTFLGRTSPPVDERFREIVADRSSPAAESRAVSTARAHGRMTRNFIVQGTAAEWALCWMGAVRSRLLSERIFGMPMRTRIVYFLHDELLLCGPELEADRVERIVREGAAEAARLLFGRVPVDFPVSVARVHNYADGK
;
A
#
# COMPACT_ATOMS: atom_id res chain seq x y z
N MET A 1 40.39 -30.09 21.88
CA MET A 1 40.47 -30.15 23.36
C MET A 1 39.67 -28.94 23.87
N ILE A 2 38.58 -28.98 24.45
CA ILE A 2 37.77 -29.91 25.26
C ILE A 2 36.30 -29.55 25.04
N VAL A 3 35.47 -30.55 24.81
CA VAL A 3 34.03 -30.55 24.81
C VAL A 3 33.55 -30.47 26.27
N LEU A 4 32.47 -29.69 26.54
CA LEU A 4 31.60 -30.02 27.69
C LEU A 4 30.16 -29.60 27.43
N TRP A 5 29.30 -30.59 27.38
CA TRP A 5 27.85 -30.59 27.47
C TRP A 5 27.35 -29.99 28.79
N ILE A 6 26.29 -29.19 28.77
CA ILE A 6 25.39 -29.04 29.92
C ILE A 6 23.95 -29.04 29.43
N THR A 7 23.22 -30.07 29.76
CA THR A 7 21.76 -30.19 29.72
C THR A 7 21.14 -29.46 30.93
N PRO A 8 20.02 -28.75 30.81
CA PRO A 8 19.28 -28.30 32.00
C PRO A 8 18.28 -29.35 32.46
N ARG A 9 18.39 -29.66 33.75
CA ARG A 9 17.46 -30.50 34.54
C ARG A 9 16.10 -29.79 34.70
N ALA A 10 15.04 -30.57 34.59
CA ALA A 10 13.69 -30.23 35.02
C ALA A 10 13.56 -30.15 36.56
N PRO A 11 12.76 -29.23 37.11
CA PRO A 11 12.30 -29.35 38.50
C PRO A 11 11.02 -30.17 38.56
N ARG A 12 11.04 -31.18 39.37
CA ARG A 12 9.86 -31.87 39.90
C ARG A 12 9.17 -30.94 40.90
N ASN A 13 7.88 -30.72 40.76
CA ASN A 13 6.99 -30.60 41.90
C ASN A 13 5.59 -31.12 41.52
N ILE A 14 5.21 -32.13 42.27
CA ILE A 14 3.93 -32.81 42.34
C ILE A 14 3.07 -31.97 43.29
N HIS A 15 1.96 -31.41 42.80
CA HIS A 15 0.66 -31.21 43.51
C HIS A 15 -0.17 -30.26 42.66
N ASP A 16 -1.16 -30.83 41.94
CA ASP A 16 -2.52 -30.39 41.80
C ASP A 16 -3.20 -31.11 40.60
N ALA A 17 -3.48 -32.36 40.88
CA ALA A 17 -4.32 -33.19 40.01
C ALA A 17 -5.71 -33.35 40.65
N ARG A 18 -6.46 -32.26 40.84
CA ARG A 18 -7.87 -32.39 41.31
C ARG A 18 -8.88 -31.41 40.69
N THR A 19 -8.50 -30.53 39.74
CA THR A 19 -9.44 -29.57 39.12
C THR A 19 -9.82 -29.86 37.67
N SER A 20 -9.26 -30.87 37.02
CA SER A 20 -9.57 -31.18 35.61
C SER A 20 -10.75 -32.16 35.40
N ASN A 21 -11.26 -32.80 36.46
CA ASN A 21 -12.32 -33.79 36.33
C ASN A 21 -13.76 -33.21 36.44
N GLU A 22 -13.93 -32.03 37.00
CA GLU A 22 -15.26 -31.40 37.08
C GLU A 22 -15.65 -30.61 35.81
N GLN A 23 -14.70 -30.12 35.02
CA GLN A 23 -15.01 -29.48 33.76
C GLN A 23 -15.38 -30.47 32.64
N ASN A 24 -14.80 -31.67 32.65
CA ASN A 24 -15.12 -32.73 31.70
C ASN A 24 -16.49 -33.42 31.95
N ALA A 25 -16.99 -33.34 33.17
CA ALA A 25 -18.31 -33.89 33.53
C ALA A 25 -19.47 -32.99 33.13
N ARG A 26 -19.26 -31.66 32.93
CA ARG A 26 -20.30 -30.72 32.44
C ARG A 26 -20.49 -30.74 30.90
N ILE A 27 -19.47 -31.17 30.16
CA ILE A 27 -19.55 -31.24 28.69
C ILE A 27 -20.24 -32.50 28.20
N ARG A 28 -20.23 -33.60 28.98
CA ARG A 28 -20.89 -34.87 28.61
C ARG A 28 -22.40 -34.92 28.83
N ARG A 29 -23.01 -33.96 29.53
CA ARG A 29 -24.47 -33.94 29.78
C ARG A 29 -25.29 -33.20 28.70
N PHE A 30 -24.66 -32.69 27.63
CA PHE A 30 -25.34 -31.94 26.57
C PHE A 30 -25.60 -32.74 25.27
N TYR A 31 -25.14 -34.04 25.21
CA TYR A 31 -25.18 -34.84 23.98
C TYR A 31 -26.01 -36.11 24.01
N ASP A 32 -26.77 -36.39 25.10
CA ASP A 32 -27.64 -37.55 25.16
C ASP A 32 -29.11 -37.12 25.19
N LYS A 33 -29.70 -37.00 24.01
CA LYS A 33 -31.14 -37.14 23.77
C LYS A 33 -31.43 -37.89 22.45
N PRO A 34 -32.36 -38.89 22.46
CA PRO A 34 -32.48 -39.87 21.39
C PRO A 34 -33.22 -39.34 20.16
N ARG A 35 -32.76 -39.78 19.01
CA ARG A 35 -33.34 -39.57 17.69
C ARG A 35 -34.71 -40.27 17.59
N ARG A 36 -35.76 -39.53 17.25
CA ARG A 36 -37.02 -40.08 16.72
C ARG A 36 -36.91 -40.22 15.20
N VAL A 37 -37.10 -41.44 14.74
CA VAL A 37 -37.24 -41.85 13.35
C VAL A 37 -38.65 -41.50 12.87
N LEU A 38 -38.79 -40.89 11.69
CA LEU A 38 -40.05 -40.85 10.94
C LEU A 38 -39.80 -41.19 9.45
N PRO A 39 -40.78 -41.78 8.76
CA PRO A 39 -40.56 -42.64 7.61
C PRO A 39 -40.59 -41.96 6.24
N SER A 40 -40.12 -42.72 5.26
CA SER A 40 -39.90 -42.41 3.85
C SER A 40 -41.13 -42.34 2.95
N ARG A 41 -41.10 -41.36 2.00
CA ARG A 41 -41.58 -41.35 0.60
C ARG A 41 -43.09 -41.10 0.30
N PRO A 42 -43.51 -40.67 -0.94
CA PRO A 42 -42.79 -40.62 -2.24
C PRO A 42 -43.04 -39.37 -3.11
N ASP A 43 -42.29 -39.30 -4.22
CA ASP A 43 -42.33 -38.56 -5.50
C ASP A 43 -43.54 -37.68 -5.83
N ARG A 44 -43.27 -36.48 -6.38
CA ARG A 44 -43.95 -35.94 -7.60
C ARG A 44 -43.26 -34.69 -8.19
N THR A 45 -42.72 -34.86 -9.39
CA THR A 45 -42.78 -34.02 -10.61
C THR A 45 -42.73 -32.46 -10.52
N PHE A 46 -41.78 -31.92 -11.28
CA PHE A 46 -41.66 -30.58 -11.85
C PHE A 46 -42.95 -29.83 -12.16
N ARG A 47 -43.05 -28.59 -11.75
CA ARG A 47 -43.60 -27.48 -12.55
C ARG A 47 -43.05 -26.12 -12.04
N ALA A 48 -42.49 -25.36 -12.98
CA ALA A 48 -42.07 -23.98 -12.79
C ALA A 48 -43.27 -23.02 -12.82
N TYR A 49 -43.36 -22.07 -11.91
CA TYR A 49 -44.00 -20.76 -12.09
C TYR A 49 -43.47 -19.77 -11.06
N PRO A 50 -43.29 -18.47 -11.43
CA PRO A 50 -42.78 -17.45 -10.54
C PRO A 50 -43.89 -16.79 -9.72
N VAL A 51 -43.68 -16.60 -8.43
CA VAL A 51 -44.58 -15.80 -7.59
C VAL A 51 -43.74 -14.81 -6.77
N PRO A 52 -44.08 -13.52 -6.78
CA PRO A 52 -43.39 -12.53 -5.94
C PRO A 52 -43.89 -12.64 -4.50
N VAL A 53 -42.96 -12.74 -3.56
CA VAL A 53 -43.26 -12.75 -2.13
C VAL A 53 -43.32 -11.30 -1.62
N PRO A 54 -44.41 -10.89 -0.93
CA PRO A 54 -44.49 -9.54 -0.36
C PRO A 54 -43.62 -9.42 0.89
N ILE A 55 -42.86 -8.33 0.94
CA ILE A 55 -42.06 -7.92 2.09
C ILE A 55 -42.97 -7.52 3.25
N ARG A 56 -43.05 -8.34 4.30
CA ARG A 56 -43.65 -7.95 5.57
C ARG A 56 -42.73 -6.95 6.28
N LYS A 57 -43.23 -5.75 6.46
CA LYS A 57 -42.62 -4.73 7.36
C LYS A 57 -42.80 -5.19 8.80
N HIS A 58 -41.68 -5.48 9.48
CA HIS A 58 -41.69 -5.55 10.95
C HIS A 58 -41.44 -4.16 11.53
N PRO A 59 -42.10 -3.80 12.63
CA PRO A 59 -41.85 -2.49 13.28
C PRO A 59 -40.47 -2.46 13.93
N PRO A 60 -39.87 -1.28 14.08
CA PRO A 60 -38.51 -1.15 14.62
C PRO A 60 -38.49 -1.45 16.11
N ALA A 61 -37.65 -2.38 16.52
CA ALA A 61 -37.31 -2.57 17.92
C ALA A 61 -36.48 -1.35 18.40
N THR A 62 -37.04 -0.62 19.32
CA THR A 62 -36.36 0.44 20.08
C THR A 62 -35.29 -0.18 20.98
N THR A 63 -34.05 -0.13 20.59
CA THR A 63 -32.92 -0.24 21.49
C THR A 63 -32.07 1.02 21.35
N ASN A 64 -32.20 1.90 22.34
CA ASN A 64 -31.30 3.01 22.57
C ASN A 64 -29.89 2.49 22.83
N HIS A 65 -29.05 2.49 21.79
CA HIS A 65 -27.61 2.61 21.92
C HIS A 65 -27.16 3.64 20.89
N ALA A 66 -26.79 4.81 21.40
CA ALA A 66 -26.21 5.87 20.62
C ALA A 66 -25.02 5.32 19.83
N PRO A 67 -24.98 5.50 18.50
CA PRO A 67 -23.78 5.25 17.73
C PRO A 67 -22.72 6.26 18.19
N SER A 68 -21.51 5.78 18.40
CA SER A 68 -20.31 6.60 18.51
C SER A 68 -20.38 7.71 17.47
N HIS A 69 -20.19 8.95 17.92
CA HIS A 69 -20.32 10.18 17.15
C HIS A 69 -19.80 10.05 15.72
N PRO A 70 -20.59 10.46 14.71
CA PRO A 70 -20.08 10.58 13.35
C PRO A 70 -18.89 11.55 13.39
N VAL A 71 -17.83 11.22 12.62
CA VAL A 71 -16.71 12.13 12.41
C VAL A 71 -17.23 13.31 11.57
N THR A 72 -17.93 14.23 12.25
CA THR A 72 -18.37 15.48 11.63
C THR A 72 -17.21 16.45 11.73
N ASP A 73 -16.79 17.00 10.61
CA ASP A 73 -15.79 18.06 10.50
C ASP A 73 -16.33 19.42 11.05
N ASN A 74 -17.50 19.41 11.69
CA ASN A 74 -18.18 20.60 12.20
C ASN A 74 -17.26 21.40 13.15
N GLY A 75 -16.97 22.63 12.75
CA GLY A 75 -16.14 23.57 13.50
C GLY A 75 -14.63 23.39 13.29
N ARG A 76 -14.17 22.55 12.38
CA ARG A 76 -12.76 22.44 11.99
C ARG A 76 -12.39 23.59 11.05
N MET A 77 -11.21 24.18 11.27
CA MET A 77 -10.62 25.16 10.36
C MET A 77 -9.94 24.47 9.18
N TYR A 78 -10.18 25.01 8.00
CA TYR A 78 -9.45 24.65 6.76
C TYR A 78 -8.55 25.81 6.36
N VAL A 79 -7.38 25.50 5.82
CA VAL A 79 -6.44 26.47 5.27
C VAL A 79 -6.03 26.06 3.88
N LEU A 80 -6.49 26.77 2.85
CA LEU A 80 -6.06 26.56 1.48
C LEU A 80 -4.72 27.27 1.26
N LEU A 81 -3.68 26.52 0.91
CA LEU A 81 -2.40 27.05 0.46
C LEU A 81 -2.31 27.03 -1.08
N SER A 82 -2.03 28.18 -1.64
CA SER A 82 -1.85 28.36 -3.09
C SER A 82 -0.58 29.15 -3.37
N PRO A 83 0.25 28.76 -4.35
CA PRO A 83 1.35 29.59 -4.80
C PRO A 83 0.78 30.92 -5.36
N ALA A 84 1.38 32.03 -4.94
CA ALA A 84 1.07 33.35 -5.47
C ALA A 84 2.13 33.71 -6.51
N THR A 85 1.77 33.66 -7.80
CA THR A 85 2.66 34.10 -8.88
C THR A 85 2.59 35.60 -9.01
N GLY A 86 3.74 36.29 -8.85
CA GLY A 86 3.86 37.71 -9.14
C GLY A 86 4.11 37.93 -10.63
N ALA A 87 3.08 37.90 -11.46
CA ALA A 87 2.98 38.55 -12.80
C ALA A 87 1.76 37.98 -13.49
N GLY A 88 0.97 38.86 -14.12
CA GLY A 88 -0.29 38.53 -14.76
C GLY A 88 -0.18 37.37 -15.74
N ILE A 89 -0.98 36.35 -15.51
CA ILE A 89 -1.27 35.33 -16.51
C ILE A 89 -2.19 35.99 -17.52
N THR A 90 -1.61 36.52 -18.58
CA THR A 90 -2.38 36.89 -19.77
C THR A 90 -2.91 35.61 -20.39
N ALA A 91 -4.22 35.47 -20.42
CA ALA A 91 -4.92 34.42 -21.14
C ALA A 91 -4.62 34.55 -22.64
N GLN A 92 -3.65 33.79 -23.15
CA GLN A 92 -3.56 33.50 -24.56
C GLN A 92 -4.36 32.23 -24.85
N THR A 93 -5.41 32.38 -25.62
CA THR A 93 -6.18 31.32 -26.25
C THR A 93 -5.32 30.59 -27.27
N GLY A 94 -4.77 29.46 -26.90
CA GLY A 94 -4.00 28.60 -27.81
C GLY A 94 -3.77 27.25 -27.12
N THR A 95 -4.24 26.21 -27.77
CA THR A 95 -4.20 24.78 -27.43
C THR A 95 -2.83 24.30 -26.94
N SER A 96 -2.57 24.29 -25.63
CA SER A 96 -1.63 23.39 -24.90
C SER A 96 -1.50 23.81 -23.44
N ALA A 97 -1.54 22.87 -22.52
CA ALA A 97 -1.30 22.92 -21.07
C ALA A 97 -1.91 24.15 -20.34
N HIS A 98 -2.92 23.90 -19.52
CA HIS A 98 -3.55 24.93 -18.69
C HIS A 98 -2.50 25.69 -17.85
N PRO A 99 -2.47 27.04 -17.86
CA PRO A 99 -1.49 27.84 -17.12
C PRO A 99 -1.53 27.62 -15.58
N VAL A 100 -2.61 27.07 -15.08
CA VAL A 100 -2.77 26.70 -13.66
C VAL A 100 -1.95 25.46 -13.28
N THR A 101 -1.89 24.45 -14.15
CA THR A 101 -1.06 23.25 -13.95
C THR A 101 0.42 23.60 -13.96
N SER A 102 0.86 24.51 -14.80
CA SER A 102 2.23 25.03 -14.81
C SER A 102 2.60 25.80 -13.53
N ALA A 103 1.69 26.59 -12.98
CA ALA A 103 1.90 27.32 -11.72
C ALA A 103 1.95 26.39 -10.49
N ILE A 104 1.19 25.28 -10.51
CA ILE A 104 1.19 24.26 -9.47
C ILE A 104 2.46 23.42 -9.55
N ALA A 105 2.91 23.08 -10.76
CA ALA A 105 4.15 22.35 -11.02
C ALA A 105 5.42 23.20 -10.76
N ALA A 106 5.32 24.53 -10.77
CA ALA A 106 6.46 25.44 -10.51
C ALA A 106 6.99 25.41 -9.05
N GLY A 107 6.35 24.66 -8.15
CA GLY A 107 6.91 24.31 -6.85
C GLY A 107 8.08 23.33 -6.94
N ALA A 108 8.19 22.56 -8.05
CA ALA A 108 9.31 21.66 -8.35
C ALA A 108 10.02 22.24 -9.60
N SER A 109 11.23 22.74 -9.44
CA SER A 109 12.01 23.42 -10.47
C SER A 109 12.28 22.54 -11.71
N PRO A 110 11.51 22.63 -12.82
CA PRO A 110 12.03 22.30 -14.14
C PRO A 110 12.87 23.50 -14.61
N ARG A 111 13.95 23.26 -15.33
CA ARG A 111 14.79 24.31 -15.90
C ARG A 111 13.89 25.28 -16.72
N GLY A 112 13.66 26.49 -16.18
CA GLY A 112 12.91 27.57 -16.83
C GLY A 112 11.64 28.06 -16.09
N ALA A 113 11.15 27.38 -15.05
CA ALA A 113 10.05 27.90 -14.23
C ALA A 113 10.58 28.87 -13.16
N GLN A 114 9.95 30.04 -13.05
CA GLN A 114 10.32 30.99 -11.98
C GLN A 114 9.96 30.37 -10.61
N PRO A 115 10.87 30.48 -9.61
CA PRO A 115 10.59 29.95 -8.28
C PRO A 115 9.38 30.64 -7.65
N VAL A 116 8.56 29.87 -6.93
CA VAL A 116 7.44 30.43 -6.18
C VAL A 116 8.00 31.36 -5.08
N THR A 117 7.74 32.64 -5.19
CA THR A 117 8.26 33.67 -4.26
C THR A 117 7.33 33.95 -3.09
N SER A 118 6.04 33.67 -3.23
CA SER A 118 5.04 33.86 -2.16
C SER A 118 3.85 32.91 -2.27
N TRP A 119 3.18 32.71 -1.15
CA TRP A 119 2.01 31.84 -0.98
C TRP A 119 0.84 32.64 -0.42
N GLY A 120 -0.37 32.29 -0.86
CA GLY A 120 -1.62 32.70 -0.23
C GLY A 120 -2.11 31.62 0.74
N ALA A 121 -2.49 32.01 1.95
CA ALA A 121 -3.12 31.13 2.94
C ALA A 121 -4.54 31.65 3.24
N PHE A 122 -5.56 30.86 2.96
CA PHE A 122 -6.98 31.24 3.04
C PHE A 122 -7.68 30.36 4.05
N HIS A 123 -8.09 30.94 5.18
CA HIS A 123 -8.74 30.28 6.28
C HIS A 123 -10.26 30.32 6.15
N PHE A 124 -10.92 29.22 6.40
CA PHE A 124 -12.38 29.12 6.43
C PHE A 124 -12.84 27.92 7.28
N SER A 125 -14.11 27.93 7.69
CA SER A 125 -14.71 26.83 8.45
C SER A 125 -15.20 25.73 7.52
N ALA A 126 -15.25 24.49 8.03
CA ALA A 126 -15.85 23.37 7.32
C ALA A 126 -17.31 23.70 6.93
N PRO A 127 -17.70 23.49 5.65
CA PRO A 127 -19.09 23.65 5.26
C PRO A 127 -19.96 22.54 5.86
N THR A 128 -21.22 22.87 6.11
CA THR A 128 -22.23 21.87 6.48
C THR A 128 -22.64 21.03 5.29
N ALA A 129 -23.29 19.88 5.53
CA ALA A 129 -23.82 19.06 4.45
C ALA A 129 -24.87 19.81 3.62
N GLU A 130 -25.70 20.64 4.26
CA GLU A 130 -26.68 21.49 3.60
C GLU A 130 -26.04 22.55 2.69
N GLN A 131 -24.98 23.23 3.17
CA GLN A 131 -24.23 24.19 2.36
C GLN A 131 -23.56 23.53 1.15
N LEU A 132 -23.15 22.28 1.25
CA LEU A 132 -22.57 21.54 0.11
C LEU A 132 -23.63 21.16 -0.94
N GLN A 133 -24.91 21.10 -0.59
CA GLN A 133 -26.01 20.86 -1.55
C GLN A 133 -26.30 22.10 -2.42
N ASP A 134 -26.00 23.29 -1.93
CA ASP A 134 -26.13 24.52 -2.73
C ASP A 134 -24.97 24.62 -3.75
N PRO A 135 -25.26 24.54 -5.08
CA PRO A 135 -24.22 24.64 -6.11
C PRO A 135 -23.54 26.01 -6.16
N THR A 136 -24.19 27.05 -5.61
CA THR A 136 -23.67 28.44 -5.59
C THR A 136 -22.85 28.74 -4.34
N PHE A 137 -22.91 27.86 -3.32
CA PHE A 137 -22.21 28.08 -2.06
C PHE A 137 -20.69 28.15 -2.25
N ILE A 138 -20.09 29.19 -1.69
CA ILE A 138 -18.64 29.36 -1.53
C ILE A 138 -18.34 29.63 -0.07
N PRO A 139 -17.35 28.96 0.56
CA PRO A 139 -16.99 29.19 1.94
C PRO A 139 -16.60 30.65 2.19
N ARG A 140 -17.09 31.20 3.31
CA ARG A 140 -16.64 32.52 3.74
C ARG A 140 -15.20 32.41 4.25
N ILE A 141 -14.29 33.12 3.60
CA ILE A 141 -12.92 33.27 4.08
C ILE A 141 -12.94 34.16 5.32
N THR A 142 -12.44 33.63 6.42
CA THR A 142 -12.36 34.32 7.69
C THR A 142 -11.05 35.10 7.83
N ARG A 143 -9.98 34.61 7.15
CA ARG A 143 -8.66 35.24 7.14
C ARG A 143 -7.94 34.88 5.84
N ALA A 144 -7.21 35.83 5.27
CA ALA A 144 -6.35 35.62 4.11
C ALA A 144 -4.98 36.28 4.36
N ASP A 145 -3.92 35.49 4.25
CA ASP A 145 -2.56 35.94 4.48
C ASP A 145 -1.72 35.74 3.20
N ARG A 146 -0.85 36.70 2.92
CA ARG A 146 0.22 36.52 1.91
C ARG A 146 1.52 36.25 2.63
N VAL A 147 2.16 35.13 2.32
CA VAL A 147 3.35 34.65 3.03
C VAL A 147 4.46 34.46 2.02
N SER A 148 5.66 35.01 2.25
CA SER A 148 6.81 34.73 1.40
C SER A 148 7.19 33.25 1.47
N ALA A 149 7.77 32.69 0.43
CA ALA A 149 8.21 31.30 0.41
C ALA A 149 9.19 30.99 1.56
N ALA A 150 10.06 31.93 1.91
CA ALA A 150 10.99 31.79 3.03
C ALA A 150 10.27 31.70 4.40
N ASN A 151 9.15 32.40 4.56
CA ASN A 151 8.41 32.48 5.84
C ASN A 151 7.29 31.43 5.94
N LEU A 152 6.95 30.71 4.86
CA LEU A 152 5.89 29.73 4.86
C LEU A 152 6.03 28.68 6.00
N PRO A 153 7.19 28.09 6.25
CA PRO A 153 7.33 27.11 7.33
C PRO A 153 7.08 27.73 8.74
N ALA A 154 7.56 28.95 8.98
CA ALA A 154 7.32 29.64 10.25
C ALA A 154 5.83 29.97 10.46
N TYR A 155 5.17 30.41 9.39
CA TYR A 155 3.72 30.66 9.37
C TYR A 155 2.92 29.38 9.69
N VAL A 156 3.21 28.28 9.00
CA VAL A 156 2.52 27.00 9.22
C VAL A 156 2.73 26.50 10.65
N ARG A 157 3.97 26.58 11.17
CA ARG A 157 4.28 26.22 12.56
C ARG A 157 3.47 27.02 13.56
N GLU A 158 3.31 28.33 13.35
CA GLU A 158 2.54 29.19 14.23
C GLU A 158 1.04 28.87 14.21
N VAL A 159 0.46 28.60 13.05
CA VAL A 159 -0.94 28.18 12.92
C VAL A 159 -1.19 26.82 13.61
N GLU A 160 -0.30 25.85 13.42
CA GLU A 160 -0.35 24.54 14.10
C GLU A 160 -0.22 24.69 15.63
N ARG A 161 0.69 25.56 16.10
CA ARG A 161 0.89 25.85 17.53
C ARG A 161 -0.37 26.48 18.15
N GLN A 162 -0.96 27.49 17.51
CA GLN A 162 -2.19 28.13 17.98
C GLN A 162 -3.35 27.12 18.07
N ALA A 163 -3.41 26.18 17.13
CA ALA A 163 -4.41 25.12 17.17
C ALA A 163 -4.17 24.14 18.32
N ALA A 164 -2.90 23.80 18.61
CA ALA A 164 -2.54 22.93 19.73
C ALA A 164 -2.86 23.56 21.08
N ASP A 165 -2.64 24.88 21.22
CA ASP A 165 -2.89 25.65 22.45
C ASP A 165 -4.39 25.94 22.66
N SER A 166 -5.26 25.70 21.67
CA SER A 166 -6.69 25.89 21.79
C SER A 166 -7.32 24.84 22.72
N ALA A 167 -8.35 25.24 23.47
CA ALA A 167 -9.04 24.37 24.44
C ALA A 167 -9.58 23.05 23.86
N GLN A 168 -9.72 22.96 22.54
CA GLN A 168 -10.20 21.78 21.83
C GLN A 168 -9.10 21.04 21.06
N ALA A 169 -7.87 21.56 21.02
CA ALA A 169 -6.72 21.01 20.27
C ALA A 169 -7.09 20.52 18.86
N ARG A 170 -7.86 21.33 18.11
CA ARG A 170 -8.32 20.98 16.76
C ARG A 170 -7.35 21.55 15.73
N PHE A 171 -6.47 20.70 15.25
CA PHE A 171 -5.53 21.06 14.18
C PHE A 171 -6.27 21.42 12.88
N PRO A 172 -5.77 22.41 12.11
CA PRO A 172 -6.31 22.75 10.80
C PRO A 172 -6.12 21.63 9.81
N ARG A 173 -6.99 21.58 8.79
CA ARG A 173 -6.75 20.74 7.62
C ARG A 173 -6.19 21.62 6.50
N TRP A 174 -4.93 21.38 6.15
CA TRP A 174 -4.26 22.08 5.07
C TRP A 174 -4.72 21.51 3.72
N ILE A 175 -5.14 22.39 2.80
CA ILE A 175 -5.56 22.01 1.46
C ILE A 175 -4.50 22.51 0.48
N TRP A 176 -4.04 21.63 -0.37
CA TRP A 176 -3.10 21.95 -1.45
C TRP A 176 -3.27 21.02 -2.65
N ALA A 177 -2.67 21.38 -3.78
CA ALA A 177 -2.79 20.62 -5.01
C ALA A 177 -2.15 19.24 -4.89
N ASP A 178 -0.91 19.17 -4.37
CA ASP A 178 -0.12 17.94 -4.25
C ASP A 178 0.87 18.06 -3.08
N THR A 179 0.84 17.10 -2.19
CA THR A 179 1.70 17.03 -0.99
C THR A 179 3.19 16.97 -1.35
N ARG A 180 3.55 16.32 -2.47
CA ARG A 180 4.94 16.17 -2.93
C ARG A 180 5.64 17.52 -3.17
N HIS A 181 4.89 18.58 -3.46
CA HIS A 181 5.42 19.90 -3.75
C HIS A 181 5.44 20.84 -2.54
N VAL A 182 4.56 20.63 -1.57
CA VAL A 182 4.42 21.55 -0.42
C VAL A 182 5.14 21.02 0.81
N ASP A 183 4.90 19.77 1.19
CA ASP A 183 5.38 19.22 2.46
C ASP A 183 6.92 19.18 2.57
N PRO A 184 7.69 18.85 1.51
CA PRO A 184 9.15 18.92 1.57
C PRO A 184 9.71 20.33 1.88
N LEU A 185 9.00 21.40 1.49
CA LEU A 185 9.39 22.77 1.84
C LEU A 185 9.26 23.02 3.34
N LEU A 186 8.23 22.43 3.97
CA LEU A 186 7.98 22.51 5.41
C LEU A 186 8.97 21.64 6.17
N LEU A 187 9.21 20.42 5.72
CA LEU A 187 10.10 19.45 6.34
C LEU A 187 11.55 19.95 6.41
N ARG A 188 12.05 20.65 5.38
CA ARG A 188 13.38 21.29 5.37
C ARG A 188 13.59 22.29 6.53
N ARG A 189 12.52 22.79 7.10
CA ARG A 189 12.53 23.70 8.27
C ARG A 189 11.99 23.03 9.54
N GLY A 190 11.90 21.71 9.56
CA GLY A 190 11.45 20.93 10.71
C GLY A 190 9.96 21.13 11.06
N VAL A 191 9.13 21.50 10.08
CA VAL A 191 7.68 21.66 10.27
C VAL A 191 6.95 20.44 9.73
N ARG A 192 6.11 19.84 10.56
CA ARG A 192 5.23 18.72 10.22
C ARG A 192 3.79 19.12 10.50
N VAL A 193 2.93 19.05 9.50
CA VAL A 193 1.49 19.34 9.66
C VAL A 193 0.75 18.10 10.17
N HIS A 194 -0.31 18.30 10.94
CA HIS A 194 -1.10 17.18 11.45
C HIS A 194 -2.01 16.58 10.38
N LEU A 195 -2.70 17.41 9.61
CA LEU A 195 -3.72 16.97 8.67
C LEU A 195 -3.62 17.73 7.35
N CYS A 196 -3.77 17.02 6.24
CA CYS A 196 -3.95 17.66 4.94
C CYS A 196 -5.13 17.09 4.15
N HIS A 197 -5.44 17.74 3.04
CA HIS A 197 -6.29 17.27 1.97
C HIS A 197 -5.52 17.47 0.66
N ASP A 198 -5.04 16.37 0.11
CA ASP A 198 -4.32 16.33 -1.16
C ASP A 198 -5.32 16.27 -2.30
N LEU A 199 -5.48 17.38 -3.03
CA LEU A 199 -6.49 17.48 -4.09
C LEU A 199 -6.24 16.47 -5.21
N ARG A 200 -5.01 16.23 -5.61
CA ARG A 200 -4.65 15.29 -6.68
C ARG A 200 -5.01 13.85 -6.33
N LEU A 201 -4.68 13.41 -5.11
CA LEU A 201 -4.97 12.04 -4.69
C LEU A 201 -6.48 11.80 -4.55
N VAL A 202 -7.21 12.75 -3.97
CA VAL A 202 -8.66 12.66 -3.83
C VAL A 202 -9.34 12.74 -5.19
N GLN A 203 -8.87 13.60 -6.12
CA GLN A 203 -9.36 13.65 -7.50
C GLN A 203 -9.26 12.27 -8.18
N ARG A 204 -8.11 11.61 -8.10
CA ARG A 204 -7.91 10.27 -8.69
C ARG A 204 -8.91 9.24 -8.18
N ILE A 205 -9.19 9.24 -6.87
CA ILE A 205 -10.18 8.36 -6.25
C ILE A 205 -11.57 8.65 -6.82
N LEU A 206 -11.98 9.92 -6.82
CA LEU A 206 -13.32 10.32 -7.23
C LEU A 206 -13.56 10.14 -8.72
N THR A 207 -12.56 10.45 -9.56
CA THR A 207 -12.64 10.25 -11.02
C THR A 207 -12.88 8.77 -11.34
N THR A 208 -12.14 7.85 -10.71
CA THR A 208 -12.37 6.41 -10.92
C THR A 208 -13.72 5.97 -10.35
N ALA A 209 -14.12 6.49 -9.18
CA ALA A 209 -15.41 6.16 -8.57
C ALA A 209 -16.60 6.63 -9.43
N ALA A 210 -16.48 7.75 -10.11
CA ALA A 210 -17.50 8.30 -11.00
C ALA A 210 -17.73 7.45 -12.26
N THR A 211 -16.77 6.60 -12.65
CA THR A 211 -16.95 5.66 -13.78
C THR A 211 -17.80 4.44 -13.43
N HIS A 212 -18.14 4.24 -12.15
CA HIS A 212 -18.89 3.06 -11.73
C HIS A 212 -20.35 3.11 -12.21
N PRO A 213 -20.88 2.06 -12.89
CA PRO A 213 -22.21 2.09 -13.51
C PRO A 213 -23.37 2.37 -12.56
N SER A 214 -23.22 2.15 -11.25
CA SER A 214 -24.28 2.44 -10.28
C SER A 214 -24.47 3.93 -9.98
N GLY A 215 -23.57 4.81 -10.47
CA GLY A 215 -23.65 6.24 -10.19
C GLY A 215 -23.58 6.61 -8.70
N PHE A 216 -22.87 5.81 -7.89
CA PHE A 216 -22.80 6.08 -6.46
C PHE A 216 -21.96 7.32 -6.09
N VAL A 217 -21.19 7.83 -7.03
CA VAL A 217 -20.46 9.11 -6.97
C VAL A 217 -20.66 9.85 -8.29
N GLU A 218 -21.10 11.09 -8.20
CA GLU A 218 -21.11 12.01 -9.31
C GLU A 218 -19.98 13.02 -9.14
N TYR A 219 -19.01 12.99 -10.03
CA TYR A 219 -17.85 13.87 -9.96
C TYR A 219 -17.29 14.15 -11.34
N SER A 220 -16.99 15.43 -11.57
CA SER A 220 -16.24 15.90 -12.72
C SER A 220 -15.17 16.88 -12.21
N PRO A 221 -13.89 16.67 -12.51
CA PRO A 221 -12.83 17.56 -12.04
C PRO A 221 -12.98 18.94 -12.66
N VAL A 222 -12.78 19.97 -11.85
CA VAL A 222 -12.72 21.37 -12.28
C VAL A 222 -11.35 21.71 -12.84
N LEU A 223 -10.32 21.01 -12.32
CA LEU A 223 -8.93 21.17 -12.70
C LEU A 223 -8.34 19.78 -12.90
N ASP A 224 -7.73 19.53 -14.05
CA ASP A 224 -6.99 18.29 -14.25
C ASP A 224 -5.64 18.34 -13.50
N LEU A 225 -5.51 17.53 -12.47
CA LEU A 225 -4.30 17.37 -11.68
C LEU A 225 -3.49 16.13 -12.07
N SER A 226 -3.94 15.36 -13.06
CA SER A 226 -3.26 14.12 -13.51
C SER A 226 -1.91 14.40 -14.17
N ASP A 227 -1.78 15.54 -14.84
CA ASP A 227 -0.57 15.99 -15.55
C ASP A 227 0.44 16.71 -14.64
N VAL A 228 0.21 16.79 -13.34
CA VAL A 228 1.22 17.27 -12.40
C VAL A 228 2.32 16.19 -12.32
N ARG A 229 3.16 16.16 -13.37
CA ARG A 229 4.26 15.19 -13.52
C ARG A 229 5.29 15.38 -12.42
N GLU A 230 5.87 14.28 -12.01
CA GLU A 230 7.03 14.23 -11.14
C GLU A 230 8.13 15.19 -11.62
N ALA A 231 8.77 15.86 -10.67
CA ALA A 231 10.03 16.53 -10.95
C ALA A 231 10.97 15.52 -11.61
N ALA A 232 11.60 15.92 -12.71
CA ALA A 232 12.43 15.07 -13.54
C ALA A 232 13.34 14.18 -12.67
N GLU A 233 13.37 12.88 -12.98
CA GLU A 233 14.31 11.94 -12.40
C GLU A 233 15.75 12.52 -12.44
N PRO A 234 16.58 12.25 -11.44
CA PRO A 234 17.98 12.61 -11.50
C PRO A 234 18.56 12.03 -12.79
N GLN A 235 19.08 12.91 -13.66
CA GLN A 235 19.68 12.51 -14.94
C GLN A 235 20.83 11.55 -14.65
N GLY A 236 20.69 10.29 -15.07
CA GLY A 236 21.74 9.27 -14.95
C GLY A 236 21.24 7.85 -14.75
N TYR A 237 19.96 7.67 -14.50
CA TYR A 237 19.39 6.33 -14.32
C TYR A 237 18.92 5.76 -15.67
N LEU A 238 19.56 4.70 -16.14
CA LEU A 238 19.00 3.88 -17.20
C LEU A 238 17.68 3.28 -16.69
N PRO A 239 16.57 3.39 -17.43
CA PRO A 239 15.30 2.83 -16.98
C PRO A 239 15.47 1.31 -16.85
N VAL A 240 15.58 0.83 -15.62
CA VAL A 240 15.33 -0.58 -15.34
C VAL A 240 13.88 -0.80 -15.76
N ALA A 241 13.68 -1.68 -16.74
CA ALA A 241 12.35 -2.08 -17.20
C ALA A 241 11.42 -2.20 -16.00
N ARG A 242 10.23 -1.55 -16.05
CA ARG A 242 9.23 -1.55 -14.99
C ARG A 242 9.16 -2.95 -14.38
N GLN A 243 9.76 -3.11 -13.21
CA GLN A 243 9.70 -4.37 -12.49
C GLN A 243 8.30 -4.49 -11.93
N VAL A 244 7.55 -5.36 -12.53
CA VAL A 244 6.27 -5.82 -12.04
C VAL A 244 6.48 -6.48 -10.68
N GLN A 245 5.69 -6.07 -9.70
CA GLN A 245 5.80 -6.42 -8.29
C GLN A 245 5.80 -7.93 -8.04
N GLY A 246 6.63 -8.41 -7.11
CA GLY A 246 6.88 -9.83 -6.81
C GLY A 246 5.68 -10.70 -6.37
N GLN A 247 4.45 -10.18 -6.38
CA GLN A 247 3.24 -11.00 -6.28
C GLN A 247 2.81 -11.60 -7.62
N GLU A 248 3.28 -11.08 -8.75
CA GLU A 248 3.03 -11.64 -10.08
C GLU A 248 3.86 -12.92 -10.36
N GLU A 249 4.91 -13.16 -9.61
CA GLU A 249 5.69 -14.40 -9.75
C GLU A 249 4.93 -15.66 -9.28
N LEU A 250 3.91 -15.52 -8.43
CA LEU A 250 3.10 -16.67 -7.99
C LEU A 250 1.95 -16.99 -8.94
N PHE A 251 1.46 -16.00 -9.71
CA PHE A 251 0.29 -16.14 -10.59
C PHE A 251 0.58 -15.39 -11.90
N GLY A 252 1.11 -16.09 -12.90
CA GLY A 252 1.51 -15.51 -14.18
C GLY A 252 0.50 -14.52 -14.76
N THR A 253 0.85 -13.26 -14.83
CA THR A 253 0.11 -12.22 -15.53
C THR A 253 0.88 -11.79 -16.76
N ASP A 254 0.43 -12.30 -17.90
CA ASP A 254 0.90 -11.90 -19.25
C ASP A 254 0.06 -10.73 -19.81
N PHE A 255 -0.46 -9.85 -18.98
CA PHE A 255 -1.31 -8.75 -19.43
C PHE A 255 -0.88 -7.44 -18.81
N LEU A 256 -0.02 -6.69 -19.50
CA LEU A 256 0.09 -5.23 -19.54
C LEU A 256 1.48 -4.84 -20.12
N SER A 257 1.65 -5.02 -21.44
CA SER A 257 2.77 -4.41 -22.15
C SER A 257 2.25 -3.85 -23.48
N ALA A 258 2.01 -2.56 -23.51
CA ALA A 258 1.93 -1.81 -24.78
C ALA A 258 3.29 -1.13 -25.02
N PRO A 259 3.82 -1.14 -26.25
CA PRO A 259 5.14 -0.58 -26.55
C PRO A 259 5.10 0.94 -26.64
N ALA A 260 5.97 1.62 -25.90
CA ALA A 260 6.25 3.03 -26.08
C ALA A 260 7.40 3.18 -27.10
N THR A 261 7.14 3.91 -28.15
CA THR A 261 8.12 4.29 -29.19
C THR A 261 9.18 5.24 -28.62
N SER A 262 10.43 4.90 -28.87
CA SER A 262 11.62 5.68 -28.50
C SER A 262 11.93 6.77 -29.54
N SER A 263 12.34 7.95 -29.06
CA SER A 263 13.26 8.80 -29.81
C SER A 263 14.31 9.37 -28.86
N ALA A 264 15.56 8.98 -29.13
CA ALA A 264 16.76 9.45 -28.43
C ALA A 264 17.35 10.67 -29.12
N THR A 265 17.84 11.65 -28.38
CA THR A 265 18.90 12.55 -28.83
C THR A 265 19.83 12.91 -27.68
N HIS A 266 21.12 12.83 -27.96
CA HIS A 266 22.26 13.11 -27.08
C HIS A 266 22.43 14.61 -26.76
N ALA A 267 22.94 14.94 -25.57
CA ALA A 267 24.13 15.79 -25.37
C ALA A 267 24.43 16.18 -23.91
N GLY A 268 25.70 16.06 -23.51
CA GLY A 268 26.44 17.07 -22.73
C GLY A 268 26.38 17.04 -21.22
N SER A 269 27.44 16.54 -20.56
CA SER A 269 27.83 16.84 -19.19
C SER A 269 28.15 18.33 -18.97
N PRO A 270 27.89 18.86 -17.78
CA PRO A 270 28.97 19.55 -17.06
C PRO A 270 29.00 19.36 -15.54
N ALA A 271 30.17 19.71 -15.02
CA ALA A 271 30.75 19.54 -13.72
C ALA A 271 30.13 20.33 -12.56
N ASP A 272 30.42 19.77 -11.37
CA ASP A 272 30.73 20.41 -10.08
C ASP A 272 30.01 21.72 -9.67
N SER A 273 29.25 21.61 -8.57
CA SER A 273 29.25 22.64 -7.51
C SER A 273 28.52 22.10 -6.26
N SER A 274 29.29 21.90 -5.21
CA SER A 274 28.83 21.64 -3.84
C SER A 274 28.06 22.83 -3.29
N PRO A 275 26.97 22.66 -2.54
CA PRO A 275 26.39 23.77 -1.79
C PRO A 275 26.94 23.83 -0.38
N ASP A 276 27.48 25.01 -0.02
CA ASP A 276 27.92 25.41 1.27
C ASP A 276 26.87 25.25 2.37
N PHE A 277 27.33 24.73 3.50
CA PHE A 277 26.59 24.71 4.77
C PHE A 277 26.49 26.16 5.31
N LEU A 278 25.26 26.69 5.34
CA LEU A 278 24.99 27.92 6.09
C LEU A 278 24.60 27.56 7.53
N GLU A 279 25.44 27.98 8.46
CA GLU A 279 25.21 27.99 9.91
C GLU A 279 23.87 28.66 10.26
N ALA A 280 23.19 28.08 11.25
CA ALA A 280 21.91 28.59 11.76
C ALA A 280 22.16 29.92 12.50
N ALA A 281 21.65 31.01 11.94
CA ALA A 281 21.58 32.29 12.62
C ALA A 281 20.54 32.26 13.76
N PRO A 282 20.73 33.00 14.87
CA PRO A 282 19.86 33.00 16.03
C PRO A 282 18.47 33.57 15.68
N HIS A 283 17.44 32.93 16.23
CA HIS A 283 16.05 33.27 16.00
C HIS A 283 15.66 34.61 16.62
N GLU A 284 15.37 35.61 15.79
CA GLU A 284 14.53 36.72 16.23
C GLU A 284 13.04 36.28 16.24
N PRO A 285 12.26 36.69 17.24
CA PRO A 285 10.84 36.38 17.30
C PRO A 285 10.09 37.13 16.20
N PHE A 286 9.54 36.37 15.23
CA PHE A 286 8.69 36.89 14.17
C PHE A 286 7.34 37.29 14.74
N ALA A 287 7.04 38.59 14.78
CA ALA A 287 5.70 39.10 14.98
C ALA A 287 5.00 39.18 13.61
N PRO A 288 3.95 38.40 13.32
CA PRO A 288 3.24 38.51 12.07
C PRO A 288 2.57 39.89 11.99
N GLN A 289 2.91 40.68 10.98
CA GLN A 289 2.13 41.87 10.64
C GLN A 289 0.77 41.42 10.11
N LEU A 290 -0.19 41.41 10.99
CA LEU A 290 -1.59 41.10 10.71
C LEU A 290 -2.24 42.33 10.07
N ALA A 291 -2.58 42.25 8.79
CA ALA A 291 -3.53 43.15 8.18
C ALA A 291 -4.93 42.83 8.75
N ALA A 292 -5.38 43.60 9.75
CA ALA A 292 -6.69 43.48 10.35
C ALA A 292 -7.75 44.08 9.40
N GLY A 293 -8.56 43.23 8.76
CA GLY A 293 -9.73 43.65 7.99
C GLY A 293 -10.37 42.46 7.27
N PRO A 294 -11.69 42.44 7.07
CA PRO A 294 -12.34 41.39 6.29
C PRO A 294 -11.94 41.52 4.83
N VAL A 295 -11.05 40.65 4.37
CA VAL A 295 -10.50 40.69 3.01
C VAL A 295 -11.37 39.84 2.09
N THR A 296 -12.14 40.49 1.22
CA THR A 296 -12.88 39.86 0.12
C THR A 296 -11.89 39.59 -1.06
N LEU A 297 -10.93 38.70 -0.87
CA LEU A 297 -9.82 38.46 -1.83
C LEU A 297 -9.99 37.26 -2.74
N LEU A 298 -11.13 36.56 -2.72
CA LEU A 298 -11.39 35.43 -3.62
C LEU A 298 -11.51 35.78 -5.12
N PRO A 299 -11.92 36.99 -5.54
CA PRO A 299 -12.15 37.25 -6.94
C PRO A 299 -10.89 37.41 -7.79
N GLU A 300 -9.75 37.74 -7.21
CA GLU A 300 -8.64 38.30 -7.99
C GLU A 300 -7.51 37.31 -8.35
N HIS A 301 -7.37 36.16 -7.66
CA HIS A 301 -6.31 35.22 -7.97
C HIS A 301 -6.86 33.95 -8.65
N PRO A 302 -6.62 33.75 -9.96
CA PRO A 302 -7.23 32.63 -10.71
C PRO A 302 -6.88 31.26 -10.15
N VAL A 303 -5.65 31.05 -9.64
CA VAL A 303 -5.19 29.77 -9.08
C VAL A 303 -5.97 29.42 -7.81
N VAL A 304 -6.12 30.36 -6.87
CA VAL A 304 -6.88 30.17 -5.63
C VAL A 304 -8.33 29.79 -5.93
N ARG A 305 -8.94 30.49 -6.89
CA ARG A 305 -10.33 30.25 -7.29
C ARG A 305 -10.52 28.85 -7.85
N VAL A 306 -9.59 28.39 -8.68
CA VAL A 306 -9.67 27.06 -9.29
C VAL A 306 -9.45 25.97 -8.25
N LEU A 307 -8.44 26.09 -7.36
CA LEU A 307 -8.20 25.13 -6.27
C LEU A 307 -9.38 25.07 -5.29
N MET A 308 -9.98 26.22 -4.95
CA MET A 308 -11.17 26.25 -4.08
C MET A 308 -12.37 25.57 -4.74
N ARG A 309 -12.60 25.80 -6.03
CA ARG A 309 -13.66 25.14 -6.80
C ARG A 309 -13.44 23.64 -6.89
N GLU A 310 -12.20 23.20 -7.12
CA GLU A 310 -11.85 21.78 -7.14
C GLU A 310 -12.13 21.14 -5.78
N TRP A 311 -11.65 21.74 -4.69
CA TRP A 311 -11.94 21.26 -3.34
C TRP A 311 -13.44 21.16 -3.06
N LEU A 312 -14.23 22.18 -3.45
CA LEU A 312 -15.69 22.16 -3.30
C LEU A 312 -16.35 21.06 -4.14
N ALA A 313 -15.90 20.84 -5.36
CA ALA A 313 -16.39 19.74 -6.20
C ALA A 313 -16.15 18.38 -5.55
N GLN A 314 -14.95 18.16 -4.99
CA GLN A 314 -14.60 16.97 -4.25
C GLN A 314 -15.46 16.81 -2.98
N ALA A 315 -15.60 17.87 -2.19
CA ALA A 315 -16.40 17.85 -0.97
C ALA A 315 -17.90 17.56 -1.25
N ARG A 316 -18.45 18.12 -2.32
CA ARG A 316 -19.81 17.85 -2.79
C ARG A 316 -19.99 16.43 -3.25
N ALA A 317 -19.09 15.94 -4.11
CA ALA A 317 -19.11 14.56 -4.59
C ALA A 317 -19.06 13.54 -3.44
N ILE A 318 -18.20 13.76 -2.45
CA ILE A 318 -18.13 12.93 -1.24
C ILE A 318 -19.45 13.02 -0.44
N SER A 319 -19.97 14.24 -0.21
CA SER A 319 -21.18 14.45 0.60
C SER A 319 -22.42 13.84 -0.06
N ALA A 320 -22.54 13.93 -1.37
CA ALA A 320 -23.65 13.39 -2.16
C ALA A 320 -23.54 11.89 -2.43
N SER A 321 -22.39 11.27 -2.18
CA SER A 321 -22.18 9.85 -2.45
C SER A 321 -23.07 8.95 -1.60
N ARG A 322 -23.28 7.71 -2.05
CA ARG A 322 -24.10 6.72 -1.33
C ARG A 322 -23.58 6.40 0.09
N HIS A 323 -22.27 6.53 0.32
CA HIS A 323 -21.60 6.25 1.60
C HIS A 323 -20.59 7.37 1.95
N PRO A 324 -21.07 8.59 2.27
CA PRO A 324 -20.21 9.77 2.43
C PRO A 324 -19.15 9.60 3.51
N GLU A 325 -19.46 8.91 4.61
CA GLU A 325 -18.52 8.70 5.72
C GLU A 325 -17.32 7.82 5.29
N ARG A 326 -17.61 6.78 4.50
CA ARG A 326 -16.57 5.86 4.02
C ARG A 326 -15.66 6.56 3.03
N LEU A 327 -16.23 7.25 2.06
CA LEU A 327 -15.45 7.94 1.03
C LEU A 327 -14.65 9.11 1.62
N ARG A 328 -15.20 9.80 2.63
CA ARG A 328 -14.47 10.82 3.39
C ARG A 328 -13.29 10.20 4.14
N LEU A 329 -13.49 9.05 4.80
CA LEU A 329 -12.40 8.35 5.48
C LEU A 329 -11.30 7.94 4.50
N LEU A 330 -11.65 7.45 3.30
CA LEU A 330 -10.69 7.12 2.26
C LEU A 330 -9.86 8.35 1.84
N ALA A 331 -10.51 9.48 1.56
CA ALA A 331 -9.83 10.72 1.18
C ALA A 331 -8.87 11.22 2.28
N VAL A 332 -9.28 11.11 3.55
CA VAL A 332 -8.44 11.48 4.70
C VAL A 332 -7.27 10.53 4.87
N ALA A 333 -7.49 9.23 4.76
CA ALA A 333 -6.45 8.21 4.92
C ALA A 333 -5.40 8.30 3.79
N GLU A 334 -5.84 8.52 2.55
CA GLU A 334 -4.96 8.72 1.40
C GLU A 334 -4.09 9.98 1.57
N SER A 335 -4.70 11.09 2.01
CA SER A 335 -3.97 12.34 2.28
C SER A 335 -2.98 12.20 3.45
N ALA A 336 -3.32 11.44 4.50
CA ALA A 336 -2.39 11.12 5.57
C ALA A 336 -1.22 10.26 5.08
N GLY A 337 -1.50 9.31 4.17
CA GLY A 337 -0.47 8.53 3.48
C GLY A 337 0.50 9.41 2.69
N ALA A 338 0.00 10.47 2.03
CA ALA A 338 0.86 11.41 1.31
C ALA A 338 1.86 12.12 2.23
N LEU A 339 1.44 12.55 3.43
CA LEU A 339 2.34 13.14 4.43
C LEU A 339 3.41 12.14 4.88
N VAL A 340 3.03 10.88 5.14
CA VAL A 340 4.00 9.84 5.52
C VAL A 340 4.98 9.56 4.38
N ALA A 341 4.51 9.49 3.13
CA ALA A 341 5.39 9.27 1.98
C ALA A 341 6.40 10.41 1.79
N ALA A 342 5.96 11.67 1.97
CA ALA A 342 6.84 12.83 1.94
C ALA A 342 7.87 12.81 3.09
N GLU A 343 7.45 12.43 4.30
CA GLU A 343 8.35 12.27 5.45
C GLU A 343 9.37 11.16 5.24
N ILE A 344 8.98 10.00 4.70
CA ILE A 344 9.90 8.90 4.37
C ILE A 344 10.91 9.36 3.31
N GLY A 345 10.45 10.04 2.24
CA GLY A 345 11.34 10.58 1.20
C GLY A 345 12.32 11.61 1.72
N TYR A 346 11.90 12.43 2.69
CA TYR A 346 12.76 13.49 3.27
C TYR A 346 13.75 12.93 4.30
N TYR A 347 13.28 12.20 5.31
CA TYR A 347 14.14 11.68 6.37
C TYR A 347 14.93 10.46 5.94
N GLY A 348 14.37 9.64 5.06
CA GLY A 348 14.95 8.40 4.58
C GLY A 348 14.89 7.25 5.59
N ILE A 349 15.24 6.08 5.10
CA ILE A 349 15.42 4.84 5.87
C ILE A 349 16.87 4.83 6.36
N PRO A 350 17.15 4.67 7.65
CA PRO A 350 18.54 4.61 8.14
C PRO A 350 19.31 3.49 7.43
N PHE A 351 20.46 3.80 6.87
CA PHE A 351 21.21 2.89 6.01
C PHE A 351 22.70 2.97 6.21
N ASN A 352 23.32 1.86 6.59
CA ASN A 352 24.77 1.74 6.76
C ASN A 352 25.41 1.32 5.44
N VAL A 353 26.01 2.29 4.73
CA VAL A 353 26.66 2.08 3.43
C VAL A 353 27.85 1.12 3.53
N GLN A 354 28.61 1.19 4.64
CA GLN A 354 29.76 0.32 4.84
C GLN A 354 29.32 -1.16 5.02
N ALA A 355 28.32 -1.42 5.86
CA ALA A 355 27.76 -2.76 6.03
C ALA A 355 27.17 -3.30 4.72
N HIS A 356 26.55 -2.44 3.91
CA HIS A 356 26.08 -2.80 2.58
C HIS A 356 27.23 -3.19 1.64
N HIS A 357 28.30 -2.38 1.62
CA HIS A 357 29.48 -2.68 0.80
C HIS A 357 30.12 -4.01 1.19
N GLU A 358 30.33 -4.25 2.48
CA GLU A 358 30.90 -5.49 3.01
C GLU A 358 30.05 -6.70 2.59
N HIS A 359 28.74 -6.61 2.77
CA HIS A 359 27.83 -7.68 2.38
C HIS A 359 27.80 -7.94 0.87
N LEU A 360 27.86 -6.89 0.04
CA LEU A 360 27.99 -7.06 -1.40
C LEU A 360 29.32 -7.73 -1.78
N CYS A 361 30.42 -7.39 -1.10
CA CYS A 361 31.71 -8.05 -1.32
C CYS A 361 31.65 -9.55 -0.93
N GLU A 362 30.95 -9.90 0.15
CA GLU A 362 30.70 -11.30 0.52
C GLU A 362 29.89 -12.05 -0.55
N LEU A 363 28.85 -11.44 -1.10
CA LEU A 363 27.95 -12.08 -2.07
C LEU A 363 28.54 -12.15 -3.49
N LEU A 364 29.16 -11.07 -3.94
CA LEU A 364 29.51 -10.82 -5.34
C LEU A 364 31.03 -10.83 -5.61
N GLY A 365 31.86 -10.71 -4.59
CA GLY A 365 33.28 -10.41 -4.68
C GLY A 365 33.55 -8.90 -4.62
N PRO A 366 34.80 -8.44 -4.84
CA PRO A 366 35.14 -7.04 -4.84
C PRO A 366 34.29 -6.23 -5.83
N ARG A 367 34.10 -4.93 -5.54
CA ARG A 367 33.37 -4.04 -6.46
C ARG A 367 34.05 -4.03 -7.83
N PRO A 368 33.33 -4.39 -8.91
CA PRO A 368 33.92 -4.45 -10.25
C PRO A 368 34.19 -3.04 -10.80
N VAL A 369 35.09 -2.96 -11.78
CA VAL A 369 35.27 -1.76 -12.61
C VAL A 369 33.97 -1.52 -13.42
N PRO A 370 33.60 -0.26 -13.69
CA PRO A 370 32.43 0.03 -14.50
C PRO A 370 32.42 -0.72 -15.84
N GLY A 371 31.34 -1.44 -16.12
CA GLY A 371 31.19 -2.27 -17.32
C GLY A 371 31.61 -3.73 -17.15
N GLU A 372 32.23 -4.10 -16.06
CA GLU A 372 32.60 -5.48 -15.75
C GLU A 372 31.58 -6.15 -14.84
N ARG A 373 31.50 -7.47 -14.97
CA ARG A 373 30.65 -8.31 -14.10
C ARG A 373 31.39 -8.61 -12.79
N PRO A 374 30.71 -8.64 -11.62
CA PRO A 374 31.31 -9.07 -10.37
C PRO A 374 31.94 -10.46 -10.45
N GLN A 375 33.05 -10.67 -9.76
CA GLN A 375 33.88 -11.85 -9.86
C GLN A 375 33.08 -13.17 -9.68
N LYS A 376 32.32 -13.30 -8.59
CA LYS A 376 31.55 -14.53 -8.33
C LYS A 376 30.44 -14.78 -9.35
N MET A 377 29.93 -13.73 -9.96
CA MET A 377 28.97 -13.85 -11.07
C MET A 377 29.67 -14.28 -12.36
N GLN A 378 30.89 -13.80 -12.61
CA GLN A 378 31.67 -14.22 -13.75
C GLN A 378 32.03 -15.72 -13.66
N GLU A 379 32.46 -16.18 -12.48
CA GLU A 379 32.73 -17.62 -12.21
C GLU A 379 31.48 -18.49 -12.46
N LEU A 380 30.29 -18.04 -11.99
CA LEU A 380 29.03 -18.75 -12.27
C LEU A 380 28.65 -18.70 -13.76
N ALA A 381 28.88 -17.60 -14.45
CA ALA A 381 28.63 -17.49 -15.89
C ALA A 381 29.45 -18.49 -16.67
N GLU A 382 30.75 -18.59 -16.38
CA GLU A 382 31.65 -19.57 -16.98
C GLU A 382 31.27 -21.03 -16.65
N GLN A 383 30.83 -21.27 -15.40
CA GLN A 383 30.30 -22.58 -15.02
C GLN A 383 29.05 -22.94 -15.84
N ILE A 384 28.11 -22.03 -16.00
CA ILE A 384 26.89 -22.23 -16.80
C ILE A 384 27.24 -22.46 -18.29
N GLN A 385 28.17 -21.68 -18.85
CA GLN A 385 28.65 -21.83 -20.21
C GLN A 385 29.27 -23.22 -20.44
N ARG A 386 30.13 -23.69 -19.52
CA ARG A 386 30.72 -25.04 -19.58
C ARG A 386 29.67 -26.13 -19.48
N MET A 387 28.73 -26.02 -18.53
CA MET A 387 27.66 -27.00 -18.29
C MET A 387 26.73 -27.16 -19.50
N LEU A 388 26.42 -26.05 -20.17
CA LEU A 388 25.53 -26.03 -21.33
C LEU A 388 26.28 -26.20 -22.67
N PHE A 389 27.60 -26.37 -22.63
CA PHE A 389 28.49 -26.49 -23.83
C PHE A 389 28.35 -25.30 -24.80
N MET A 390 28.12 -24.09 -24.26
CA MET A 390 27.94 -22.84 -25.01
C MET A 390 28.85 -21.73 -24.49
N PRO A 391 30.12 -21.63 -24.96
CA PRO A 391 31.11 -20.66 -24.48
C PRO A 391 30.70 -19.19 -24.70
N SER A 392 29.87 -18.91 -25.71
CA SER A 392 29.37 -17.55 -26.01
C SER A 392 28.03 -17.22 -25.38
N LEU A 393 27.48 -18.08 -24.52
CA LEU A 393 26.20 -17.83 -23.85
C LEU A 393 26.28 -16.58 -22.97
N ASN A 394 25.32 -15.65 -23.16
CA ASN A 394 25.11 -14.56 -22.20
C ASN A 394 24.01 -14.96 -21.21
N PRO A 395 24.33 -15.30 -19.94
CA PRO A 395 23.34 -15.68 -18.94
C PRO A 395 22.47 -14.51 -18.45
N ASP A 396 22.83 -13.24 -18.78
CA ASP A 396 22.02 -12.06 -18.50
C ASP A 396 20.80 -11.96 -19.43
N SER A 397 20.86 -12.61 -20.61
CA SER A 397 19.75 -12.68 -21.56
C SER A 397 18.82 -13.86 -21.22
N PRO A 398 17.58 -13.62 -20.76
CA PRO A 398 16.62 -14.70 -20.50
C PRO A 398 16.31 -15.54 -21.74
N GLN A 399 16.35 -14.92 -22.93
CA GLN A 399 16.07 -15.61 -24.20
C GLN A 399 17.22 -16.53 -24.60
N ASP A 400 18.49 -16.08 -24.48
CA ASP A 400 19.65 -16.88 -24.78
C ASP A 400 19.77 -18.05 -23.81
N LEU A 401 19.56 -17.79 -22.53
CA LEU A 401 19.55 -18.81 -21.50
C LEU A 401 18.44 -19.86 -21.74
N LEU A 402 17.23 -19.42 -22.13
CA LEU A 402 16.14 -20.35 -22.47
C LEU A 402 16.50 -21.25 -23.66
N ARG A 403 17.06 -20.68 -24.74
CA ARG A 403 17.50 -21.43 -25.90
C ARG A 403 18.58 -22.45 -25.53
N ALA A 404 19.56 -22.04 -24.73
CA ALA A 404 20.62 -22.91 -24.26
C ALA A 404 20.09 -24.09 -23.43
N LEU A 405 19.17 -23.82 -22.50
CA LEU A 405 18.50 -24.83 -21.68
C LEU A 405 17.72 -25.86 -22.57
N GLN A 406 16.94 -25.35 -23.52
CA GLN A 406 16.17 -26.20 -24.43
C GLN A 406 17.09 -27.08 -25.31
N SER A 407 18.20 -26.52 -25.79
CA SER A 407 19.23 -27.29 -26.55
C SER A 407 19.91 -28.35 -25.68
N ALA A 408 20.04 -28.12 -24.37
CA ALA A 408 20.54 -29.08 -23.38
C ALA A 408 19.47 -30.11 -22.92
N GLY A 409 18.28 -30.14 -23.55
CA GLY A 409 17.20 -31.07 -23.22
C GLY A 409 16.35 -30.70 -22.01
N VAL A 410 16.43 -29.44 -21.53
CA VAL A 410 15.58 -28.92 -20.45
C VAL A 410 14.27 -28.46 -21.06
N SER A 411 13.20 -29.22 -20.85
CA SER A 411 11.86 -28.94 -21.39
C SER A 411 11.10 -27.89 -20.57
N VAL A 412 11.51 -26.62 -20.69
CA VAL A 412 10.86 -25.46 -20.02
C VAL A 412 10.45 -24.42 -21.06
N LYS A 413 9.41 -23.65 -20.74
CA LYS A 413 8.90 -22.57 -21.59
C LYS A 413 9.49 -21.20 -21.23
N SER A 414 10.04 -21.07 -20.02
CA SER A 414 10.67 -19.86 -19.54
C SER A 414 11.81 -20.15 -18.56
N THR A 415 12.65 -19.17 -18.28
CA THR A 415 13.68 -19.26 -17.26
C THR A 415 13.19 -18.83 -15.86
N ARG A 416 11.87 -18.83 -15.62
CA ARG A 416 11.29 -18.50 -14.32
C ARG A 416 11.71 -19.53 -13.27
N SER A 417 12.05 -19.05 -12.08
CA SER A 417 12.58 -19.89 -10.99
C SER A 417 11.68 -21.09 -10.66
N TRP A 418 10.36 -20.87 -10.59
CA TRP A 418 9.41 -21.94 -10.29
C TRP A 418 9.37 -23.02 -11.37
N GLU A 419 9.46 -22.63 -12.64
CA GLU A 419 9.42 -23.57 -13.76
C GLU A 419 10.70 -24.42 -13.83
N LEU A 420 11.86 -23.79 -13.61
CA LEU A 420 13.13 -24.49 -13.50
C LEU A 420 13.14 -25.49 -12.33
N LYS A 421 12.64 -25.08 -11.16
CA LYS A 421 12.51 -25.95 -9.98
C LYS A 421 11.54 -27.10 -10.24
N SER A 422 10.36 -26.82 -10.82
CA SER A 422 9.38 -27.85 -11.17
C SER A 422 9.95 -28.86 -12.14
N TRP A 423 10.73 -28.43 -13.14
CA TRP A 423 11.41 -29.33 -14.05
C TRP A 423 12.46 -30.17 -13.32
N ALA A 424 13.22 -29.60 -12.40
CA ALA A 424 14.24 -30.32 -11.65
C ALA A 424 13.62 -31.40 -10.73
N ASP A 425 12.47 -31.12 -10.12
CA ASP A 425 11.77 -32.02 -9.21
C ASP A 425 10.84 -33.04 -9.93
N ALA A 426 10.56 -32.87 -11.22
CA ALA A 426 9.56 -33.66 -11.96
C ALA A 426 9.88 -35.18 -12.02
N ILE A 427 11.13 -35.59 -11.91
CA ILE A 427 11.55 -37.01 -11.95
C ILE A 427 12.43 -37.30 -10.73
N PRO A 428 11.90 -37.97 -9.70
CA PRO A 428 12.65 -38.23 -8.46
C PRO A 428 14.01 -38.94 -8.68
N ALA A 429 14.06 -39.93 -9.57
CA ALA A 429 15.29 -40.68 -9.89
C ALA A 429 16.38 -39.84 -10.55
N GLN A 430 16.04 -38.67 -11.10
CA GLN A 430 16.99 -37.79 -11.79
C GLN A 430 17.15 -36.45 -11.07
N ARG A 431 16.52 -36.28 -9.92
CA ARG A 431 16.42 -35.01 -9.19
C ARG A 431 17.78 -34.37 -8.97
N ASP A 432 18.75 -35.11 -8.45
CA ASP A 432 20.07 -34.57 -8.12
C ASP A 432 20.83 -34.10 -9.37
N LYS A 433 20.74 -34.84 -10.46
CA LYS A 433 21.37 -34.47 -11.74
C LYS A 433 20.73 -33.22 -12.35
N ARG A 434 19.40 -33.10 -12.25
CA ARG A 434 18.66 -31.96 -12.73
C ARG A 434 18.92 -30.71 -11.89
N TRP A 435 18.96 -30.89 -10.56
CA TRP A 435 19.31 -29.79 -9.66
C TRP A 435 20.75 -29.32 -9.86
N ALA A 436 21.70 -30.21 -10.10
CA ALA A 436 23.07 -29.84 -10.41
C ALA A 436 23.17 -28.93 -11.66
N LEU A 437 22.27 -29.10 -12.64
CA LEU A 437 22.18 -28.23 -13.81
C LEU A 437 21.48 -26.88 -13.51
N ILE A 438 20.45 -26.87 -12.67
CA ILE A 438 19.60 -25.70 -12.47
C ILE A 438 20.12 -24.78 -11.33
N ASP A 439 20.74 -25.32 -10.29
CA ASP A 439 21.19 -24.55 -9.13
C ASP A 439 22.17 -23.41 -9.48
N PRO A 440 23.22 -23.60 -10.31
CA PRO A 440 24.09 -22.49 -10.71
C PRO A 440 23.35 -21.38 -11.44
N ILE A 441 22.33 -21.73 -12.24
CA ILE A 441 21.50 -20.76 -12.97
C ILE A 441 20.62 -19.96 -11.99
N LEU A 442 20.00 -20.63 -11.02
CA LEU A 442 19.19 -19.96 -10.00
C LEU A 442 20.03 -19.03 -9.12
N ARG A 443 21.23 -19.49 -8.74
CA ARG A 443 22.20 -18.68 -7.99
C ARG A 443 22.65 -17.46 -8.79
N TYR A 444 23.00 -17.65 -10.06
CA TYR A 444 23.37 -16.56 -10.96
C TYR A 444 22.27 -15.50 -11.04
N LYS A 445 21.02 -15.93 -11.32
CA LYS A 445 19.87 -15.03 -11.41
C LYS A 445 19.61 -14.29 -10.10
N LYS A 446 19.79 -14.93 -8.95
CA LYS A 446 19.67 -14.28 -7.64
C LYS A 446 20.72 -13.18 -7.48
N LEU A 447 21.99 -13.47 -7.76
CA LEU A 447 23.08 -12.50 -7.67
C LEU A 447 22.92 -11.35 -8.68
N TYR A 448 22.53 -11.68 -9.91
CA TYR A 448 22.24 -10.69 -10.95
C TYR A 448 21.17 -9.67 -10.48
N ARG A 449 20.09 -10.18 -9.89
CA ARG A 449 19.03 -9.31 -9.36
C ARG A 449 19.55 -8.40 -8.22
N ILE A 450 20.33 -8.93 -7.28
CA ILE A 450 20.91 -8.13 -6.19
C ILE A 450 21.84 -7.07 -6.78
N TRP A 451 22.74 -7.44 -7.69
CA TRP A 451 23.69 -6.53 -8.30
C TRP A 451 23.02 -5.39 -9.05
N THR A 452 22.03 -5.72 -9.90
CA THR A 452 21.36 -4.71 -10.76
C THR A 452 20.33 -3.85 -10.01
N ALA A 453 19.64 -4.41 -9.03
CA ALA A 453 18.56 -3.71 -8.33
C ALA A 453 19.01 -3.00 -7.04
N ASN A 454 20.00 -3.55 -6.33
CA ASN A 454 20.45 -3.04 -5.03
C ASN A 454 21.98 -3.10 -4.86
N GLY A 455 22.74 -3.11 -5.95
CA GLY A 455 24.19 -3.10 -5.94
C GLY A 455 24.80 -1.75 -5.60
N TRP A 456 26.11 -1.60 -5.83
CA TRP A 456 26.85 -0.37 -5.49
C TRP A 456 26.32 0.88 -6.20
N THR A 457 26.02 0.78 -7.51
CA THR A 457 25.45 1.90 -8.29
C THR A 457 24.11 2.37 -7.71
N TRP A 458 23.26 1.42 -7.24
CA TRP A 458 22.03 1.76 -6.55
C TRP A 458 22.30 2.53 -5.26
N ALA A 459 23.26 2.05 -4.44
CA ALA A 459 23.62 2.73 -3.20
C ALA A 459 24.18 4.14 -3.45
N ASP A 460 25.08 4.28 -4.43
CA ASP A 460 25.64 5.58 -4.83
C ASP A 460 24.55 6.59 -5.27
N THR A 461 23.45 6.09 -5.84
CA THR A 461 22.37 6.93 -6.36
C THR A 461 21.33 7.30 -5.31
N TRP A 462 20.97 6.34 -4.45
CA TRP A 462 19.77 6.44 -3.60
C TRP A 462 20.08 6.61 -2.12
N VAL A 463 21.34 6.42 -1.69
CA VAL A 463 21.74 6.55 -0.29
C VAL A 463 22.64 7.77 -0.13
N SER A 464 22.25 8.70 0.70
CA SER A 464 23.02 9.89 1.04
C SER A 464 22.88 10.21 2.52
N GLU A 465 23.94 10.71 3.15
CA GLU A 465 23.93 11.09 4.57
C GLU A 465 23.44 9.97 5.51
N GLY A 466 23.80 8.72 5.22
CA GLY A 466 23.40 7.56 6.04
C GLY A 466 21.92 7.20 5.94
N ALA A 467 21.22 7.63 4.89
CA ALA A 467 19.82 7.32 4.69
C ALA A 467 19.50 6.97 3.23
N PHE A 468 18.69 5.93 3.03
CA PHE A 468 18.09 5.59 1.75
C PHE A 468 16.79 6.37 1.57
N ARG A 469 16.69 7.16 0.51
CA ARG A 469 15.52 8.04 0.22
C ARG A 469 14.78 7.59 -1.03
N PRO A 470 13.77 6.70 -0.91
CA PRO A 470 12.99 6.24 -2.05
C PRO A 470 11.97 7.29 -2.51
N HIS A 471 11.61 7.22 -3.79
CA HIS A 471 10.45 7.91 -4.31
C HIS A 471 9.23 6.98 -4.22
N LEU A 472 8.32 7.29 -3.29
CA LEU A 472 7.11 6.52 -3.02
C LEU A 472 5.89 7.15 -3.70
N GLU A 473 5.05 6.33 -4.32
CA GLU A 473 3.81 6.75 -4.97
C GLU A 473 2.61 6.20 -4.18
N VAL A 474 1.92 7.11 -3.48
CA VAL A 474 0.71 6.76 -2.71
C VAL A 474 -0.40 6.34 -3.65
N GLY A 475 -0.97 5.15 -3.43
CA GLY A 475 -2.00 4.57 -4.29
C GLY A 475 -1.53 4.32 -5.72
N GLY A 476 -0.24 4.08 -5.96
CA GLY A 476 0.31 3.81 -7.30
C GLY A 476 -0.29 2.58 -7.98
N ALA A 477 -0.76 1.61 -7.22
CA ALA A 477 -1.54 0.47 -7.74
C ALA A 477 -3.04 0.76 -7.72
N ALA A 478 -3.79 0.17 -8.65
CA ALA A 478 -5.25 0.31 -8.73
C ALA A 478 -5.98 -0.06 -7.42
N THR A 479 -5.45 -1.01 -6.66
CA THR A 479 -5.95 -1.40 -5.33
C THR A 479 -5.67 -0.37 -4.23
N GLY A 480 -4.92 0.69 -4.51
CA GLY A 480 -4.51 1.69 -3.51
C GLY A 480 -3.23 1.33 -2.75
N ARG A 481 -2.59 0.19 -3.05
CA ARG A 481 -1.24 -0.08 -2.56
C ARG A 481 -0.26 0.95 -3.11
N TRP A 482 0.76 1.25 -2.34
CA TRP A 482 1.79 2.17 -2.78
C TRP A 482 2.64 1.58 -3.91
N GLY A 483 3.07 2.44 -4.81
CA GLY A 483 4.11 2.21 -5.79
C GLY A 483 5.44 2.82 -5.36
N ALA A 484 6.48 2.58 -6.15
CA ALA A 484 7.73 3.30 -6.07
C ALA A 484 8.16 3.66 -7.50
N SER A 485 8.36 4.93 -7.75
CA SER A 485 8.86 5.43 -9.04
C SER A 485 10.39 5.43 -9.09
N GLY A 486 11.06 5.26 -7.95
CA GLY A 486 12.53 5.22 -7.87
C GLY A 486 13.05 4.48 -6.63
N GLY A 487 14.30 4.03 -6.71
CA GLY A 487 15.00 3.37 -5.61
C GLY A 487 14.61 1.92 -5.32
N GLY A 488 13.58 1.37 -5.97
CA GLY A 488 13.18 -0.03 -5.76
C GLY A 488 12.75 -0.37 -4.33
N ALA A 489 12.25 0.62 -3.57
CA ALA A 489 11.99 0.50 -2.13
C ALA A 489 11.00 -0.60 -1.74
N LEU A 490 10.06 -0.92 -2.63
CA LEU A 490 9.04 -1.95 -2.34
C LEU A 490 9.58 -3.38 -2.39
N GLN A 491 10.88 -3.55 -2.58
CA GLN A 491 11.53 -4.86 -2.69
C GLN A 491 12.92 -4.85 -2.07
N LEU A 492 13.08 -4.36 -0.83
CA LEU A 492 14.34 -4.55 -0.11
C LEU A 492 14.54 -6.05 0.15
N PRO A 493 15.45 -6.74 -0.58
CA PRO A 493 15.71 -8.15 -0.39
C PRO A 493 16.23 -8.41 1.02
N ALA A 494 16.03 -9.63 1.53
CA ALA A 494 16.51 -9.99 2.86
C ALA A 494 18.02 -9.72 3.02
N GLU A 495 18.77 -9.92 1.94
CA GLU A 495 20.22 -9.69 1.90
C GLU A 495 20.60 -8.21 2.12
N ILE A 496 19.74 -7.26 1.71
CA ILE A 496 20.00 -5.83 1.83
C ILE A 496 19.52 -5.27 3.18
N ARG A 497 18.59 -5.93 3.84
CA ARG A 497 18.04 -5.51 5.14
C ARG A 497 19.10 -5.40 6.23
N GLN A 498 20.20 -6.14 6.13
CA GLN A 498 21.32 -6.06 7.05
C GLN A 498 21.99 -4.67 7.08
N ALA A 499 21.87 -3.91 5.99
CA ALA A 499 22.38 -2.54 5.93
C ALA A 499 21.43 -1.51 6.52
N VAL A 500 20.17 -1.86 6.78
CA VAL A 500 19.20 -0.97 7.44
C VAL A 500 19.40 -1.09 8.95
N GLN A 501 20.12 -0.12 9.53
CA GLN A 501 20.56 -0.14 10.92
C GLN A 501 20.14 1.16 11.63
N ALA A 502 19.68 1.00 12.88
CA ALA A 502 19.36 2.15 13.73
C ALA A 502 20.64 2.98 14.02
N PRO A 503 20.56 4.30 13.96
CA PRO A 503 21.64 5.16 14.49
C PRO A 503 21.88 4.90 15.98
N GLU A 504 23.07 5.28 16.47
CA GLU A 504 23.42 5.16 17.90
C GLU A 504 22.38 5.81 18.82
N GLY A 505 21.99 5.13 19.90
CA GLY A 505 20.95 5.56 20.85
C GLY A 505 19.52 5.51 20.31
N GLN A 506 19.33 4.92 19.12
CA GLN A 506 18.02 4.70 18.53
C GLN A 506 17.76 3.20 18.32
N VAL A 507 16.50 2.87 18.09
CA VAL A 507 16.04 1.51 17.82
C VAL A 507 15.07 1.51 16.64
N LEU A 508 15.09 0.43 15.86
CA LEU A 508 14.07 0.13 14.86
C LEU A 508 12.92 -0.62 15.52
N THR A 509 11.70 -0.17 15.27
CA THR A 509 10.48 -0.92 15.61
C THR A 509 9.90 -1.45 14.31
N VAL A 510 10.08 -2.75 14.08
CA VAL A 510 9.55 -3.47 12.91
C VAL A 510 8.17 -3.97 13.27
N THR A 511 7.17 -3.62 12.46
CA THR A 511 5.78 -3.99 12.73
C THR A 511 5.12 -4.55 11.48
N ASP A 512 4.35 -5.62 11.64
CA ASP A 512 3.68 -6.30 10.51
C ASP A 512 2.25 -6.63 10.89
N GLY A 513 1.32 -6.30 10.01
CA GLY A 513 -0.09 -6.64 10.14
C GLY A 513 -0.32 -8.11 9.83
N SER A 514 -0.45 -8.92 10.88
CA SER A 514 -0.50 -10.37 10.77
C SER A 514 -1.70 -10.87 9.96
N GLN A 515 -1.43 -11.39 8.76
CA GLN A 515 -2.43 -12.04 7.90
C GLN A 515 -3.64 -11.11 7.60
N ILE A 516 -3.36 -9.87 7.22
CA ILE A 516 -4.40 -8.82 7.07
C ILE A 516 -5.45 -9.20 6.03
N GLU A 517 -5.07 -9.66 4.84
CA GLU A 517 -6.02 -9.95 3.76
C GLU A 517 -7.08 -11.00 4.15
N PRO A 518 -6.76 -12.17 4.71
CA PRO A 518 -7.79 -13.11 5.15
C PRO A 518 -8.65 -12.59 6.33
N ARG A 519 -8.10 -11.74 7.21
CA ARG A 519 -8.87 -11.09 8.27
C ARG A 519 -9.84 -10.06 7.71
N ILE A 520 -9.42 -9.29 6.72
CA ILE A 520 -10.27 -8.39 5.94
C ILE A 520 -11.39 -9.19 5.25
N LEU A 521 -11.05 -10.32 4.62
CA LEU A 521 -12.06 -11.18 3.99
C LEU A 521 -13.10 -11.66 5.01
N ALA A 522 -12.68 -12.09 6.21
CA ALA A 522 -13.60 -12.48 7.27
C ALA A 522 -14.54 -11.34 7.68
N ALA A 523 -14.00 -10.11 7.81
CA ALA A 523 -14.81 -8.94 8.16
C ALA A 523 -15.80 -8.56 7.05
N LEU A 524 -15.38 -8.60 5.77
CA LEU A 524 -16.20 -8.22 4.62
C LEU A 524 -17.29 -9.23 4.31
N SER A 525 -16.96 -10.53 4.33
CA SER A 525 -17.89 -11.63 4.01
C SER A 525 -18.85 -11.92 5.15
N ARG A 526 -18.54 -11.49 6.37
CA ARG A 526 -19.26 -11.87 7.61
C ARG A 526 -19.32 -13.38 7.82
N ASP A 527 -18.32 -14.10 7.35
CA ASP A 527 -18.19 -15.54 7.56
C ASP A 527 -17.79 -15.82 9.01
N GLU A 528 -18.74 -16.31 9.80
CA GLU A 528 -18.56 -16.52 11.24
C GLU A 528 -17.49 -17.57 11.54
N ALA A 529 -17.36 -18.59 10.70
CA ALA A 529 -16.37 -19.64 10.87
C ALA A 529 -14.96 -19.08 10.63
N LEU A 530 -14.79 -18.28 9.57
CA LEU A 530 -13.54 -17.61 9.26
C LEU A 530 -13.21 -16.53 10.31
N ALA A 531 -14.20 -15.78 10.77
CA ALA A 531 -14.04 -14.80 11.83
C ALA A 531 -13.59 -15.46 13.15
N SER A 532 -14.18 -16.60 13.50
CA SER A 532 -13.81 -17.37 14.68
C SER A 532 -12.37 -17.91 14.59
N ALA A 533 -11.96 -18.44 13.43
CA ALA A 533 -10.58 -18.84 13.18
C ALA A 533 -9.60 -17.66 13.24
N GLY A 534 -10.08 -16.44 12.95
CA GLY A 534 -9.30 -15.20 13.01
C GLY A 534 -9.17 -14.57 14.40
N ARG A 535 -9.72 -15.17 15.46
CA ARG A 535 -9.47 -14.74 16.83
C ARG A 535 -8.08 -15.17 17.26
N GLY A 536 -7.31 -14.25 17.80
CA GLY A 536 -5.93 -14.50 18.24
C GLY A 536 -4.87 -14.20 17.18
N ALA A 537 -3.64 -14.64 17.45
CA ALA A 537 -2.46 -14.21 16.69
C ALA A 537 -2.33 -14.86 15.31
N ASP A 538 -2.65 -16.14 15.16
CA ASP A 538 -2.43 -16.92 13.94
C ASP A 538 -3.73 -17.49 13.36
N LEU A 539 -4.28 -16.79 12.36
CA LEU A 539 -5.50 -17.20 11.66
C LEU A 539 -5.32 -18.52 10.90
N TYR A 540 -4.14 -18.79 10.31
CA TYR A 540 -3.93 -20.03 9.57
C TYR A 540 -3.88 -21.25 10.50
N ALA A 541 -3.32 -21.09 11.70
CA ALA A 541 -3.39 -22.10 12.73
C ALA A 541 -4.83 -22.33 13.21
N GLY A 542 -5.60 -21.24 13.38
CA GLY A 542 -7.03 -21.33 13.72
C GLY A 542 -7.86 -22.04 12.63
N ILE A 543 -7.56 -21.82 11.36
CA ILE A 543 -8.20 -22.54 10.23
C ILE A 543 -7.87 -24.02 10.27
N ALA A 544 -6.59 -24.38 10.47
CA ALA A 544 -6.16 -25.78 10.54
C ALA A 544 -6.83 -26.52 11.72
N GLU A 545 -6.95 -25.87 12.87
CA GLU A 545 -7.65 -26.42 14.03
C GLU A 545 -9.15 -26.61 13.75
N LEU A 546 -9.81 -25.62 13.15
CA LEU A 546 -11.22 -25.73 12.77
C LEU A 546 -11.43 -26.87 11.76
N ALA A 547 -10.55 -27.01 10.78
CA ALA A 547 -10.59 -28.10 9.80
C ALA A 547 -10.47 -29.47 10.47
N ARG A 548 -9.53 -29.61 11.42
CA ARG A 548 -9.34 -30.83 12.20
C ARG A 548 -10.59 -31.19 13.01
N LEU A 549 -11.21 -30.20 13.66
CA LEU A 549 -12.45 -30.41 14.42
C LEU A 549 -13.63 -30.82 13.53
N LYS A 550 -13.67 -30.38 12.28
CA LYS A 550 -14.71 -30.72 11.30
C LYS A 550 -14.38 -31.93 10.42
N GLY A 551 -13.23 -32.58 10.62
CA GLY A 551 -12.80 -33.72 9.79
C GLY A 551 -12.50 -33.37 8.34
N VAL A 552 -12.09 -32.12 8.06
CA VAL A 552 -11.74 -31.63 6.72
C VAL A 552 -10.23 -31.76 6.50
N ALA A 553 -9.80 -32.19 5.32
CA ALA A 553 -8.40 -32.41 4.98
C ALA A 553 -7.64 -31.09 4.73
N LEU A 554 -7.57 -30.23 5.75
CA LEU A 554 -6.88 -28.94 5.74
C LEU A 554 -6.18 -28.72 7.10
N THR A 555 -5.58 -29.78 7.64
CA THR A 555 -5.14 -29.83 9.03
C THR A 555 -3.79 -29.17 9.30
N GLU A 556 -3.07 -28.76 8.26
CA GLU A 556 -1.79 -28.08 8.39
C GLU A 556 -1.90 -26.59 8.10
N ARG A 557 -1.11 -25.80 8.84
CA ARG A 557 -1.01 -24.35 8.68
C ARG A 557 -0.62 -23.92 7.26
N SER A 558 0.28 -24.66 6.62
CA SER A 558 0.71 -24.47 5.22
C SER A 558 -0.46 -24.63 4.24
N HIS A 559 -1.25 -25.71 4.39
CA HIS A 559 -2.42 -25.97 3.57
C HIS A 559 -3.51 -24.92 3.79
N ALA A 560 -3.73 -24.47 5.04
CA ALA A 560 -4.65 -23.38 5.35
C ALA A 560 -4.25 -22.08 4.65
N LYS A 561 -2.95 -21.75 4.64
CA LYS A 561 -2.42 -20.58 3.92
C LYS A 561 -2.67 -20.69 2.41
N VAL A 562 -2.32 -21.81 1.80
CA VAL A 562 -2.51 -22.06 0.36
C VAL A 562 -4.00 -22.02 -0.01
N GLY A 563 -4.86 -22.63 0.80
CA GLY A 563 -6.30 -22.61 0.58
C GLY A 563 -6.91 -21.20 0.67
N MET A 564 -6.49 -20.39 1.62
CA MET A 564 -6.93 -19.00 1.72
C MET A 564 -6.46 -18.16 0.54
N LEU A 565 -5.24 -18.36 0.06
CA LEU A 565 -4.76 -17.71 -1.17
C LEU A 565 -5.61 -18.12 -2.38
N ALA A 566 -6.06 -19.40 -2.45
CA ALA A 566 -6.95 -19.86 -3.51
C ALA A 566 -8.30 -19.10 -3.53
N ILE A 567 -8.91 -18.86 -2.36
CA ILE A 567 -10.12 -18.05 -2.25
C ILE A 567 -9.89 -16.63 -2.74
N MET A 568 -8.82 -15.98 -2.29
CA MET A 568 -8.58 -14.56 -2.56
C MET A 568 -8.11 -14.30 -4.00
N TYR A 569 -7.30 -15.20 -4.56
CA TYR A 569 -6.66 -15.00 -5.87
C TYR A 569 -7.20 -15.89 -7.00
N GLY A 570 -8.07 -16.85 -6.69
CA GLY A 570 -8.77 -17.65 -7.69
C GLY A 570 -7.93 -18.75 -8.35
N GLY A 571 -6.89 -19.27 -7.68
CA GLY A 571 -6.11 -20.42 -8.16
C GLY A 571 -6.96 -21.69 -8.22
N ARG A 572 -6.92 -22.42 -9.36
CA ARG A 572 -7.73 -23.65 -9.57
C ARG A 572 -6.91 -24.83 -10.05
N SER A 573 -5.58 -24.74 -10.12
CA SER A 573 -4.69 -25.78 -10.63
C SER A 573 -3.73 -26.30 -9.56
N GLY A 574 -3.26 -27.52 -9.72
CA GLY A 574 -2.30 -28.16 -8.84
C GLY A 574 -2.83 -28.34 -7.40
N GLU A 575 -1.95 -28.24 -6.42
CA GLU A 575 -2.27 -28.35 -5.00
C GLU A 575 -3.33 -27.35 -4.54
N ILE A 576 -3.26 -26.11 -5.07
CA ILE A 576 -4.22 -25.05 -4.80
C ILE A 576 -5.64 -25.48 -5.19
N GLY A 577 -5.81 -26.08 -6.39
CA GLY A 577 -7.08 -26.58 -6.87
C GLY A 577 -7.66 -27.73 -6.02
N ALA A 578 -6.79 -28.59 -5.50
CA ALA A 578 -7.19 -29.70 -4.64
C ALA A 578 -7.71 -29.23 -3.27
N LEU A 579 -7.15 -28.14 -2.73
CA LEU A 579 -7.56 -27.60 -1.42
C LEU A 579 -8.82 -26.73 -1.47
N LEU A 580 -9.16 -26.16 -2.63
CA LEU A 580 -10.26 -25.21 -2.77
C LEU A 580 -11.63 -25.74 -2.32
N PRO A 581 -12.06 -26.99 -2.64
CA PRO A 581 -13.34 -27.55 -2.16
C PRO A 581 -13.41 -27.64 -0.63
N HIS A 582 -12.29 -27.96 0.02
CA HIS A 582 -12.21 -28.06 1.47
C HIS A 582 -12.38 -26.70 2.15
N VAL A 583 -11.72 -25.67 1.60
CA VAL A 583 -11.81 -24.30 2.12
C VAL A 583 -13.21 -23.72 1.85
N ALA A 584 -13.78 -23.97 0.66
CA ALA A 584 -15.15 -23.55 0.33
C ALA A 584 -16.21 -24.18 1.24
N ALA A 585 -16.03 -25.44 1.64
CA ALA A 585 -16.91 -26.10 2.59
C ALA A 585 -16.81 -25.53 4.01
N LEU A 586 -15.60 -25.07 4.41
CA LEU A 586 -15.39 -24.44 5.71
C LEU A 586 -15.92 -23.01 5.77
N PHE A 587 -15.75 -22.23 4.69
CA PHE A 587 -16.01 -20.80 4.61
C PHE A 587 -16.89 -20.41 3.40
N PRO A 588 -18.15 -20.87 3.37
CA PRO A 588 -19.02 -20.69 2.19
C PRO A 588 -19.35 -19.22 1.92
N GLN A 589 -19.47 -18.36 2.95
CA GLN A 589 -19.78 -16.95 2.76
C GLN A 589 -18.58 -16.18 2.22
N ALA A 590 -17.36 -16.50 2.69
CA ALA A 590 -16.13 -15.91 2.17
C ALA A 590 -15.92 -16.30 0.71
N MET A 591 -16.18 -17.56 0.36
CA MET A 591 -16.11 -18.04 -1.02
C MET A 591 -17.11 -17.34 -1.92
N GLU A 592 -18.39 -17.29 -1.54
CA GLU A 592 -19.43 -16.61 -2.34
C GLU A 592 -19.17 -15.11 -2.50
N PHE A 593 -18.64 -14.45 -1.45
CA PHE A 593 -18.28 -13.03 -1.50
C PHE A 593 -17.25 -12.77 -2.60
N THR A 594 -16.17 -13.56 -2.64
CA THR A 594 -15.10 -13.41 -3.64
C THR A 594 -15.53 -13.88 -5.04
N GLU A 595 -16.32 -14.97 -5.15
CA GLU A 595 -16.86 -15.45 -6.43
C GLU A 595 -17.83 -14.43 -7.06
N ARG A 596 -18.64 -13.75 -6.26
CA ARG A 596 -19.52 -12.67 -6.76
C ARG A 596 -18.71 -11.54 -7.38
N ALA A 597 -17.62 -11.12 -6.73
CA ALA A 597 -16.72 -10.10 -7.29
C ALA A 597 -16.07 -10.58 -8.60
N ALA A 598 -15.68 -11.87 -8.66
CA ALA A 598 -15.12 -12.46 -9.87
C ALA A 598 -16.14 -12.46 -11.03
N ARG A 599 -17.40 -12.88 -10.78
CA ARG A 599 -18.46 -12.86 -11.81
C ARG A 599 -18.73 -11.45 -12.34
N ILE A 600 -18.72 -10.42 -11.48
CA ILE A 600 -18.85 -9.02 -11.91
C ILE A 600 -17.71 -8.67 -12.86
N GLY A 601 -16.47 -9.00 -12.52
CA GLY A 601 -15.32 -8.73 -13.37
C GLY A 601 -15.33 -9.54 -14.67
N GLU A 602 -15.68 -10.82 -14.63
CA GLU A 602 -15.81 -11.67 -15.85
C GLU A 602 -16.80 -11.06 -16.85
N ALA A 603 -17.83 -10.38 -16.35
CA ALA A 603 -18.78 -9.63 -17.18
C ALA A 603 -18.30 -8.22 -17.57
N GLY A 604 -17.07 -7.83 -17.27
CA GLY A 604 -16.51 -6.50 -17.55
C GLY A 604 -16.97 -5.40 -16.59
N GLY A 605 -17.63 -5.76 -15.47
CA GLY A 605 -18.09 -4.82 -14.46
C GLY A 605 -16.99 -4.39 -13.50
N GLN A 606 -17.25 -3.31 -12.76
CA GLN A 606 -16.39 -2.75 -11.73
C GLN A 606 -16.84 -3.18 -10.34
N VAL A 607 -15.89 -3.28 -9.41
CA VAL A 607 -16.11 -3.55 -7.99
C VAL A 607 -15.53 -2.43 -7.14
N THR A 608 -16.02 -2.32 -5.90
CA THR A 608 -15.53 -1.32 -4.94
C THR A 608 -14.99 -1.99 -3.68
N THR A 609 -13.96 -1.38 -3.09
CA THR A 609 -13.49 -1.69 -1.74
C THR A 609 -14.52 -1.25 -0.68
N PHE A 610 -14.24 -1.51 0.57
CA PHE A 610 -15.12 -1.13 1.67
C PHE A 610 -15.31 0.39 1.80
N LEU A 611 -14.26 1.19 1.61
CA LEU A 611 -14.35 2.65 1.68
C LEU A 611 -14.80 3.31 0.37
N GLY A 612 -14.89 2.55 -0.73
CA GLY A 612 -15.41 3.05 -1.99
C GLY A 612 -14.37 3.30 -3.09
N ARG A 613 -13.11 2.86 -2.91
CA ARG A 613 -12.15 2.81 -4.02
C ARG A 613 -12.68 1.88 -5.08
N THR A 614 -12.70 2.32 -6.32
CA THR A 614 -13.32 1.60 -7.45
C THR A 614 -12.25 0.99 -8.34
N SER A 615 -12.47 -0.23 -8.82
CA SER A 615 -11.59 -0.85 -9.81
C SER A 615 -11.66 -0.09 -11.14
N PRO A 616 -10.58 -0.06 -11.93
CA PRO A 616 -10.61 0.55 -13.25
C PRO A 616 -11.71 -0.04 -14.14
N PRO A 617 -12.33 0.75 -15.01
CA PRO A 617 -13.24 0.23 -16.02
C PRO A 617 -12.46 -0.59 -17.07
N VAL A 618 -13.13 -1.53 -17.72
CA VAL A 618 -12.54 -2.25 -18.86
C VAL A 618 -12.39 -1.33 -20.06
N ASP A 619 -11.29 -1.50 -20.78
CA ASP A 619 -11.04 -0.80 -22.05
C ASP A 619 -11.78 -1.41 -23.24
N GLU A 620 -11.71 -0.77 -24.38
CA GLU A 620 -12.34 -1.26 -25.62
C GLU A 620 -11.74 -2.58 -26.06
N ARG A 621 -10.42 -2.73 -25.94
CA ARG A 621 -9.72 -3.98 -26.27
C ARG A 621 -10.26 -5.19 -25.53
N PHE A 622 -10.54 -5.02 -24.22
CA PHE A 622 -11.18 -6.10 -23.44
C PHE A 622 -12.54 -6.48 -24.02
N ARG A 623 -13.38 -5.47 -24.37
CA ARG A 623 -14.72 -5.70 -24.94
C ARG A 623 -14.64 -6.42 -26.27
N GLU A 624 -13.73 -6.00 -27.16
CA GLU A 624 -13.47 -6.64 -28.45
C GLU A 624 -13.07 -8.12 -28.28
N ILE A 625 -12.06 -8.40 -27.42
CA ILE A 625 -11.58 -9.77 -27.19
C ILE A 625 -12.67 -10.64 -26.60
N VAL A 626 -13.44 -10.15 -25.63
CA VAL A 626 -14.50 -10.92 -24.98
C VAL A 626 -15.70 -11.16 -25.90
N ALA A 627 -15.97 -10.25 -26.85
CA ALA A 627 -17.01 -10.39 -27.85
C ALA A 627 -16.64 -11.33 -29.02
N ASP A 628 -15.34 -11.52 -29.29
CA ASP A 628 -14.88 -12.34 -30.42
C ASP A 628 -15.18 -13.83 -30.22
N ARG A 629 -16.03 -14.37 -31.10
CA ARG A 629 -16.42 -15.79 -31.19
C ARG A 629 -16.13 -16.37 -32.59
N SER A 630 -15.27 -15.71 -33.35
CA SER A 630 -15.01 -16.04 -34.75
C SER A 630 -14.32 -17.39 -34.96
N SER A 631 -13.66 -17.94 -33.92
CA SER A 631 -12.99 -19.23 -33.97
C SER A 631 -12.87 -19.86 -32.58
N PRO A 632 -12.62 -21.19 -32.45
CA PRO A 632 -12.37 -21.83 -31.16
C PRO A 632 -11.18 -21.20 -30.39
N ALA A 633 -10.16 -20.72 -31.11
CA ALA A 633 -9.02 -20.01 -30.52
C ALA A 633 -9.43 -18.64 -29.99
N ALA A 634 -10.29 -17.90 -30.68
CA ALA A 634 -10.84 -16.62 -30.26
C ALA A 634 -11.72 -16.79 -29.00
N GLU A 635 -12.58 -17.79 -29.00
CA GLU A 635 -13.43 -18.13 -27.86
C GLU A 635 -12.59 -18.51 -26.62
N SER A 636 -11.53 -19.29 -26.78
CA SER A 636 -10.62 -19.63 -25.69
C SER A 636 -9.91 -18.39 -25.14
N ARG A 637 -9.47 -17.45 -26.01
CA ARG A 637 -8.90 -16.16 -25.58
C ARG A 637 -9.92 -15.32 -24.83
N ALA A 638 -11.16 -15.22 -25.32
CA ALA A 638 -12.25 -14.50 -24.68
C ALA A 638 -12.52 -15.00 -23.25
N VAL A 639 -12.65 -16.32 -23.09
CA VAL A 639 -12.83 -16.95 -21.77
C VAL A 639 -11.65 -16.72 -20.86
N SER A 640 -10.41 -16.83 -21.37
CA SER A 640 -9.19 -16.59 -20.59
C SER A 640 -9.09 -15.11 -20.12
N THR A 641 -9.41 -14.17 -21.01
CA THR A 641 -9.41 -12.73 -20.72
C THR A 641 -10.46 -12.38 -19.68
N ALA A 642 -11.70 -12.85 -19.84
CA ALA A 642 -12.78 -12.64 -18.88
C ALA A 642 -12.39 -13.18 -17.48
N ARG A 643 -11.89 -14.43 -17.43
CA ARG A 643 -11.42 -15.04 -16.17
C ARG A 643 -10.26 -14.29 -15.54
N ALA A 644 -9.32 -13.75 -16.33
CA ALA A 644 -8.23 -12.94 -15.82
C ALA A 644 -8.73 -11.67 -15.14
N HIS A 645 -9.67 -10.98 -15.77
CA HIS A 645 -10.33 -9.80 -15.19
C HIS A 645 -11.17 -10.16 -13.95
N GLY A 646 -11.86 -11.29 -13.95
CA GLY A 646 -12.57 -11.80 -12.77
C GLY A 646 -11.61 -12.10 -11.58
N ARG A 647 -10.42 -12.63 -11.86
CA ARG A 647 -9.40 -12.78 -10.79
C ARG A 647 -8.93 -11.43 -10.26
N MET A 648 -8.77 -10.44 -11.12
CA MET A 648 -8.39 -9.08 -10.71
C MET A 648 -9.46 -8.47 -9.80
N THR A 649 -10.74 -8.49 -10.16
CA THR A 649 -11.81 -7.93 -9.34
C THR A 649 -12.05 -8.71 -8.04
N ARG A 650 -11.87 -10.03 -8.05
CA ARG A 650 -11.86 -10.89 -6.85
C ARG A 650 -10.82 -10.43 -5.83
N ASN A 651 -9.59 -10.22 -6.29
CA ASN A 651 -8.50 -9.77 -5.44
C ASN A 651 -8.67 -8.31 -5.02
N PHE A 652 -9.17 -7.45 -5.90
CA PHE A 652 -9.30 -6.01 -5.70
C PHE A 652 -10.06 -5.66 -4.42
N ILE A 653 -11.19 -6.32 -4.15
CA ILE A 653 -12.04 -6.02 -2.99
C ILE A 653 -11.35 -6.30 -1.66
N VAL A 654 -10.52 -7.34 -1.59
CA VAL A 654 -9.80 -7.72 -0.37
C VAL A 654 -8.51 -6.93 -0.24
N GLN A 655 -7.67 -6.96 -1.28
CA GLN A 655 -6.37 -6.27 -1.28
C GLN A 655 -6.52 -4.76 -1.15
N GLY A 656 -7.51 -4.17 -1.83
CA GLY A 656 -7.77 -2.73 -1.73
C GLY A 656 -8.29 -2.33 -0.34
N THR A 657 -9.17 -3.12 0.27
CA THR A 657 -9.61 -2.85 1.65
C THR A 657 -8.47 -3.07 2.66
N ALA A 658 -7.54 -3.99 2.39
CA ALA A 658 -6.33 -4.14 3.21
C ALA A 658 -5.41 -2.90 3.10
N ALA A 659 -5.27 -2.34 1.90
CA ALA A 659 -4.54 -1.08 1.70
C ALA A 659 -5.22 0.09 2.43
N GLU A 660 -6.55 0.17 2.43
CA GLU A 660 -7.33 1.16 3.19
C GLU A 660 -7.12 1.02 4.71
N TRP A 661 -7.10 -0.22 5.21
CA TRP A 661 -6.79 -0.49 6.62
C TRP A 661 -5.36 -0.03 6.97
N ALA A 662 -4.38 -0.35 6.14
CA ALA A 662 -2.99 0.03 6.34
C ALA A 662 -2.79 1.56 6.35
N LEU A 663 -3.49 2.30 5.46
CA LEU A 663 -3.49 3.76 5.43
C LEU A 663 -4.10 4.36 6.71
N CYS A 664 -5.22 3.80 7.19
CA CYS A 664 -5.84 4.23 8.45
C CYS A 664 -4.92 3.92 9.65
N TRP A 665 -4.28 2.76 9.67
CA TRP A 665 -3.29 2.38 10.68
C TRP A 665 -2.12 3.36 10.72
N MET A 666 -1.50 3.59 9.58
CA MET A 666 -0.39 4.53 9.41
C MET A 666 -0.76 5.95 9.84
N GLY A 667 -1.93 6.44 9.42
CA GLY A 667 -2.46 7.74 9.80
C GLY A 667 -2.67 7.87 11.32
N ALA A 668 -3.22 6.83 11.97
CA ALA A 668 -3.43 6.77 13.41
C ALA A 668 -2.10 6.74 14.19
N VAL A 669 -1.12 5.95 13.72
CA VAL A 669 0.23 5.91 14.31
C VAL A 669 0.90 7.26 14.19
N ARG A 670 0.94 7.85 12.99
CA ARG A 670 1.54 9.17 12.75
C ARG A 670 0.92 10.26 13.63
N SER A 671 -0.41 10.30 13.72
CA SER A 671 -1.13 11.29 14.52
C SER A 671 -0.74 11.22 16.00
N ARG A 672 -0.62 10.01 16.55
CA ARG A 672 -0.19 9.81 17.95
C ARG A 672 1.25 10.22 18.17
N LEU A 673 2.17 9.83 17.28
CA LEU A 673 3.58 10.21 17.36
C LEU A 673 3.77 11.74 17.36
N LEU A 674 2.90 12.48 16.67
CA LEU A 674 2.95 13.95 16.64
C LEU A 674 2.36 14.59 17.90
N SER A 675 1.31 13.98 18.46
CA SER A 675 0.52 14.59 19.56
C SER A 675 1.06 14.23 20.94
N GLU A 676 1.71 13.07 21.07
CA GLU A 676 2.16 12.57 22.35
C GLU A 676 3.51 13.14 22.79
N ARG A 677 3.70 13.12 24.11
CA ARG A 677 4.90 13.63 24.75
C ARG A 677 5.42 12.61 25.76
N ILE A 678 6.74 12.47 25.82
CA ILE A 678 7.44 11.68 26.83
C ILE A 678 8.25 12.63 27.69
N PHE A 679 8.04 12.61 29.01
CA PHE A 679 8.62 13.58 29.96
C PHE A 679 8.43 15.04 29.55
N GLY A 680 7.26 15.37 28.99
CA GLY A 680 6.94 16.72 28.49
C GLY A 680 7.55 17.09 27.14
N MET A 681 8.41 16.23 26.56
CA MET A 681 9.07 16.45 25.27
C MET A 681 8.30 15.78 24.14
N PRO A 682 8.19 16.41 22.96
CA PRO A 682 7.62 15.77 21.76
C PRO A 682 8.37 14.50 21.40
N MET A 683 7.64 13.48 20.96
CA MET A 683 8.26 12.26 20.45
C MET A 683 9.09 12.52 19.20
N ARG A 684 10.26 11.87 19.12
CA ARG A 684 11.17 11.96 17.97
C ARG A 684 11.10 10.77 17.04
N THR A 685 10.45 9.68 17.46
CA THR A 685 10.21 8.49 16.63
C THR A 685 9.38 8.86 15.39
N ARG A 686 9.76 8.28 14.25
CA ARG A 686 9.13 8.52 12.95
C ARG A 686 8.90 7.22 12.22
N ILE A 687 7.89 7.20 11.34
CA ILE A 687 7.74 6.15 10.33
C ILE A 687 8.81 6.43 9.26
N VAL A 688 9.71 5.47 9.06
CA VAL A 688 10.83 5.59 8.11
C VAL A 688 10.68 4.69 6.89
N TYR A 689 9.77 3.70 6.96
CA TYR A 689 9.47 2.82 5.83
C TYR A 689 8.05 2.25 5.95
N PHE A 690 7.44 1.98 4.80
CA PHE A 690 6.16 1.30 4.68
C PHE A 690 6.18 0.33 3.50
N LEU A 691 5.75 -0.90 3.74
CA LEU A 691 5.63 -1.94 2.71
C LEU A 691 4.37 -2.75 2.94
N HIS A 692 3.32 -2.48 2.15
CA HIS A 692 2.02 -3.19 2.16
C HIS A 692 1.30 -3.16 3.52
N ASP A 693 1.66 -4.00 4.45
CA ASP A 693 1.12 -4.18 5.80
C ASP A 693 2.21 -4.10 6.88
N GLU A 694 3.40 -3.64 6.50
CA GLU A 694 4.55 -3.48 7.39
C GLU A 694 4.89 -2.00 7.57
N LEU A 695 5.08 -1.56 8.82
CA LEU A 695 5.66 -0.27 9.18
C LEU A 695 7.02 -0.49 9.84
N LEU A 696 8.02 0.28 9.43
CA LEU A 696 9.27 0.42 10.13
C LEU A 696 9.34 1.83 10.74
N LEU A 697 9.54 1.87 12.05
CA LEU A 697 9.72 3.13 12.77
C LEU A 697 11.16 3.19 13.30
N CYS A 698 11.70 4.40 13.42
CA CYS A 698 13.02 4.64 13.99
C CYS A 698 12.94 5.81 14.98
N GLY A 699 13.52 5.64 16.15
CA GLY A 699 13.54 6.66 17.18
C GLY A 699 14.34 6.27 18.43
N PRO A 700 14.43 7.18 19.43
CA PRO A 700 15.16 6.92 20.66
C PRO A 700 14.67 5.66 21.38
N GLU A 701 15.58 4.86 21.95
CA GLU A 701 15.24 3.65 22.70
C GLU A 701 14.27 3.91 23.86
N LEU A 702 14.38 5.06 24.52
CA LEU A 702 13.49 5.45 25.61
C LEU A 702 12.02 5.62 25.19
N GLU A 703 11.75 5.79 23.90
CA GLU A 703 10.40 5.90 23.34
C GLU A 703 9.80 4.53 22.96
N ALA A 704 10.61 3.47 22.90
CA ALA A 704 10.23 2.19 22.29
C ALA A 704 8.99 1.54 22.89
N ASP A 705 8.83 1.54 24.24
CA ASP A 705 7.63 0.99 24.91
C ASP A 705 6.35 1.75 24.52
N ARG A 706 6.45 3.08 24.37
CA ARG A 706 5.31 3.88 23.97
C ARG A 706 5.00 3.68 22.49
N VAL A 707 6.02 3.59 21.66
CA VAL A 707 5.89 3.32 20.20
C VAL A 707 5.16 2.01 19.97
N GLU A 708 5.52 0.93 20.68
CA GLU A 708 4.83 -0.35 20.56
C GLU A 708 3.34 -0.23 20.91
N ARG A 709 3.00 0.49 21.98
CA ARG A 709 1.58 0.73 22.33
C ARG A 709 0.87 1.54 21.26
N ILE A 710 1.48 2.62 20.75
CA ILE A 710 0.93 3.45 19.66
C ILE A 710 0.62 2.61 18.42
N VAL A 711 1.52 1.72 18.05
CA VAL A 711 1.35 0.86 16.87
C VAL A 711 0.16 -0.08 17.06
N ARG A 712 0.04 -0.74 18.21
CA ARG A 712 -1.08 -1.65 18.53
C ARG A 712 -2.42 -0.92 18.65
N GLU A 713 -2.43 0.21 19.35
CA GLU A 713 -3.62 1.07 19.46
C GLU A 713 -4.08 1.59 18.10
N GLY A 714 -3.13 1.99 17.23
CA GLY A 714 -3.42 2.44 15.88
C GLY A 714 -4.04 1.35 15.01
N ALA A 715 -3.57 0.11 15.11
CA ALA A 715 -4.14 -1.04 14.38
C ALA A 715 -5.58 -1.34 14.83
N ALA A 716 -5.83 -1.32 16.14
CA ALA A 716 -7.18 -1.48 16.69
C ALA A 716 -8.11 -0.34 16.27
N GLU A 717 -7.60 0.89 16.22
CA GLU A 717 -8.36 2.05 15.73
C GLU A 717 -8.69 1.93 14.25
N ALA A 718 -7.75 1.53 13.40
CA ALA A 718 -7.97 1.31 11.97
C ALA A 718 -9.09 0.27 11.74
N ALA A 719 -9.04 -0.86 12.43
CA ALA A 719 -10.09 -1.88 12.35
C ALA A 719 -11.47 -1.34 12.78
N ARG A 720 -11.51 -0.56 13.85
CA ARG A 720 -12.75 0.07 14.35
C ARG A 720 -13.30 1.11 13.39
N LEU A 721 -12.43 1.94 12.77
CA LEU A 721 -12.82 2.95 11.79
C LEU A 721 -13.45 2.33 10.54
N LEU A 722 -12.88 1.22 10.05
CA LEU A 722 -13.40 0.54 8.88
C LEU A 722 -14.65 -0.27 9.22
N PHE A 723 -14.57 -1.17 10.18
CA PHE A 723 -15.54 -2.23 10.37
C PHE A 723 -16.45 -2.06 11.59
N GLY A 724 -16.19 -1.08 12.45
CA GLY A 724 -16.87 -0.95 13.72
C GLY A 724 -16.56 -2.13 14.66
N ARG A 725 -17.59 -2.79 15.18
CA ARG A 725 -17.45 -3.99 16.01
C ARG A 725 -17.60 -5.23 15.15
N VAL A 726 -16.51 -5.92 14.88
CA VAL A 726 -16.51 -7.20 14.15
C VAL A 726 -15.84 -8.28 15.02
N PRO A 727 -16.24 -9.55 14.88
CA PRO A 727 -15.68 -10.64 15.69
C PRO A 727 -14.32 -11.15 15.14
N VAL A 728 -13.50 -10.28 14.57
CA VAL A 728 -12.18 -10.56 13.98
C VAL A 728 -11.15 -9.68 14.64
N ASP A 729 -10.05 -10.25 15.08
CA ASP A 729 -8.92 -9.50 15.60
C ASP A 729 -7.96 -9.07 14.48
N PHE A 730 -7.34 -7.91 14.64
CA PHE A 730 -6.33 -7.37 13.72
C PHE A 730 -5.00 -7.17 14.47
N PRO A 731 -4.34 -8.26 14.87
CA PRO A 731 -3.09 -8.17 15.61
C PRO A 731 -1.96 -7.69 14.72
N VAL A 732 -1.02 -6.98 15.34
CA VAL A 732 0.25 -6.61 14.73
C VAL A 732 1.39 -7.24 15.51
N SER A 733 2.34 -7.85 14.79
CA SER A 733 3.62 -8.25 15.37
C SER A 733 4.48 -7.01 15.55
N VAL A 734 5.31 -6.98 16.59
CA VAL A 734 6.24 -5.89 16.87
C VAL A 734 7.56 -6.49 17.32
N ALA A 735 8.64 -6.15 16.66
CA ALA A 735 10.01 -6.47 17.03
C ALA A 735 10.81 -5.19 17.22
N ARG A 736 11.65 -5.15 18.27
CA ARG A 736 12.58 -4.05 18.54
C ARG A 736 13.98 -4.55 18.27
N VAL A 737 14.65 -3.92 17.32
CA VAL A 737 15.93 -4.38 16.81
C VAL A 737 16.82 -3.20 16.44
N HIS A 738 18.14 -3.40 16.47
CA HIS A 738 19.07 -2.42 15.91
C HIS A 738 19.29 -2.61 14.41
N ASN A 739 19.08 -3.83 13.91
CA ASN A 739 19.21 -4.20 12.52
C ASN A 739 17.87 -4.75 12.00
N TYR A 740 17.41 -4.24 10.86
CA TYR A 740 16.11 -4.64 10.29
C TYR A 740 16.03 -6.14 9.94
N ALA A 741 17.16 -6.76 9.58
CA ALA A 741 17.20 -8.19 9.29
C ALA A 741 16.84 -9.06 10.51
N ASP A 742 17.08 -8.57 11.73
CA ASP A 742 16.79 -9.29 12.98
C ASP A 742 15.31 -9.20 13.40
N GLY A 743 14.54 -8.36 12.72
CA GLY A 743 13.12 -8.13 13.03
C GLY A 743 12.14 -9.07 12.31
N LYS A 744 12.64 -10.04 11.54
CA LYS A 744 11.81 -10.95 10.72
C LYS A 744 12.20 -12.41 10.84
#